data_6e5b22e7c57eb9c1cd517d290d2189dc
#
_entry.id   6e5b22e7c57eb9c1cd517d290d2189dc
#
_cell.length_a   1.000
_cell.length_b   1.000
_cell.length_c   1.000
_cell.angle_alpha   90.00
_cell.angle_beta   90.00
_cell.angle_gamma   90.00
#
_symmetry.space_group_name_H-M   'P 1'
#
loop_
_entity.id
_entity.type
_entity.pdbx_description
1 polymer ?
#
loop_
_entity_poly.entity_id
_entity_poly.type
_entity_poly.pdbx_seq_one_letter_code
_entity_poly.pdbx_strand_id
1 'polypeptide(L)'
;MAGIGFELRKAMHDTSALKRSGGYFSAAFTCFGGMLIGIVLLSVIQIAANAGGITQNVRDLFMAYITNAMFISMLVASVLSQVVSRYVSDMLFEGRYEAVMPSLAGCSLLTLAVGSLIFGGMMAASGLSLTHSVYLMLLFEALCLCWVLMNYISLLRDYRQVTLAFVAALCVAGLAVLVIGLAGWMTPENMLLTLVIAYATVDAFLFRALYRGFPMDEGGMFDFLRWLKRNPSLAAVGLLMEIGLLGHFWLTWFLSPQGTRLQGLFACSTSYDFPAIVAYFCTIPAMVYFIAMFETDFYRRYHSYLTELAGGRADSVDRARDMMIASIRRGVNNFAAVQIISCLLFITIGAKLLSVMNIGMTERMLDTFRMFCVGYSLYAIGNVLMLLQMYFVNEKRSALAAAVFAAAVTLLTLADIRISGQATGLGLCGGALMLVVMSALQLVRCLDHLEYHILCESAAELSPVRLVPKKPVGSWLWKASPAQLRSMGAAAMAVCLALVFISTGSLVTQARRASLVRSYTPVQSDAVLLSPGMGYAPWANAEETENMQTSLVYVELRWADWEPEEGVFNLDFMEEEFNLTLYRSQERQVVFRFICDEPTGEDHIDIPLWLYEKTGDGQHYVTDYGLGYSPNYANETFIQAHEKAIAALGEVFGGDDFFHYIELGSLGHWGEYHVNLEQGLNPLPMYDTRVRYITPYLAAFPDAHYMTRYPLLETAKYGFGLYNDMTGDASETEYWLSQMTGGIWEQTGLPEQGYCVDAWQTAPVAGEYASTFEDSFYLHDNLSVTLELLRKSHQSIIGPKIIVDETDVDFTAASEQVLKTIGYRFTATGVQISLAEEETVQAAVTLANKGSAPVYDPCAATLLLYDQEEECRWTQTLSDVDLRQLLPGGELVLNVSIPREGLDDDETYTLCIAIDDQDGERFLPMALALENAPLEYQLAEFSIER
;
A
#
# COMPACT_ATOMS: atom_id res chain seq x y z
N MET A 1 -5.52 42.96 20.64
CA MET A 1 -4.48 41.88 20.71
C MET A 1 -3.91 41.77 19.31
N ALA A 2 -2.58 41.90 19.15
CA ALA A 2 -1.95 41.74 17.84
C ALA A 2 -1.85 40.26 17.52
N GLY A 3 -2.72 39.78 16.61
CA GLY A 3 -2.67 38.41 16.08
C GLY A 3 -1.50 38.23 15.12
N ILE A 4 -1.27 36.99 14.67
CA ILE A 4 -0.23 36.65 13.66
C ILE A 4 -0.32 37.56 12.45
N GLY A 5 -1.51 37.97 12.03
CA GLY A 5 -1.73 38.89 10.93
C GLY A 5 -1.01 40.21 11.09
N PHE A 6 -0.87 40.72 12.31
CA PHE A 6 -0.14 41.96 12.55
C PHE A 6 1.38 41.75 12.44
N GLU A 7 1.92 40.72 13.00
CA GLU A 7 3.34 40.34 12.88
C GLU A 7 3.68 40.01 11.41
N LEU A 8 2.82 39.24 10.74
CA LEU A 8 2.95 38.89 9.34
C LEU A 8 2.85 40.14 8.42
N ARG A 9 1.94 41.06 8.72
CA ARG A 9 1.82 42.34 8.00
C ARG A 9 3.08 43.19 8.15
N LYS A 10 3.68 43.24 9.34
CA LYS A 10 4.94 43.94 9.57
C LYS A 10 6.07 43.30 8.73
N ALA A 11 6.12 41.98 8.67
CA ALA A 11 7.09 41.27 7.85
C ALA A 11 6.82 41.41 6.33
N MET A 12 5.55 41.44 5.90
CA MET A 12 5.18 41.60 4.49
C MET A 12 5.43 42.97 3.92
N HIS A 13 5.41 44.02 4.77
CA HIS A 13 5.68 45.40 4.37
C HIS A 13 7.15 45.79 4.51
N ASP A 14 8.03 44.89 4.99
CA ASP A 14 9.45 45.17 5.02
C ASP A 14 10.04 45.20 3.59
N THR A 15 10.94 46.14 3.35
CA THR A 15 11.56 46.35 2.03
C THR A 15 12.54 45.24 1.67
N SER A 16 13.00 44.46 2.64
CA SER A 16 13.96 43.35 2.42
C SER A 16 13.24 42.05 2.03
N ALA A 17 13.59 41.49 0.87
CA ALA A 17 13.07 40.21 0.40
C ALA A 17 13.34 39.07 1.39
N LEU A 18 14.49 39.09 2.06
CA LEU A 18 14.90 38.06 3.03
C LEU A 18 14.06 38.10 4.30
N LYS A 19 13.64 39.30 4.77
CA LYS A 19 12.75 39.45 5.93
C LYS A 19 11.31 39.08 5.58
N ARG A 20 10.87 39.37 4.35
CA ARG A 20 9.57 38.93 3.85
C ARG A 20 9.48 37.41 3.76
N SER A 21 10.48 36.74 3.17
CA SER A 21 10.51 35.27 3.12
C SER A 21 10.58 34.65 4.51
N GLY A 22 11.36 35.23 5.42
CA GLY A 22 11.41 34.81 6.83
C GLY A 22 10.05 34.94 7.54
N GLY A 23 9.29 36.00 7.25
CA GLY A 23 7.94 36.21 7.78
C GLY A 23 6.95 35.13 7.28
N TYR A 24 6.98 34.81 5.98
CA TYR A 24 6.16 33.72 5.42
C TYR A 24 6.56 32.36 5.98
N PHE A 25 7.86 32.09 6.12
CA PHE A 25 8.35 30.84 6.71
C PHE A 25 7.93 30.71 8.18
N SER A 26 8.05 31.77 8.96
CA SER A 26 7.59 31.81 10.36
C SER A 26 6.07 31.56 10.46
N ALA A 27 5.28 32.18 9.59
CA ALA A 27 3.83 31.94 9.55
C ALA A 27 3.48 30.50 9.13
N ALA A 28 4.15 29.96 8.11
CA ALA A 28 3.98 28.58 7.68
C ALA A 28 4.31 27.60 8.81
N PHE A 29 5.46 27.80 9.47
CA PHE A 29 5.86 26.97 10.59
C PHE A 29 4.93 27.09 11.80
N THR A 30 4.39 28.26 12.04
CA THR A 30 3.42 28.46 13.13
C THR A 30 2.08 27.76 12.84
N CYS A 31 1.62 27.77 11.59
CA CYS A 31 0.33 27.16 11.20
C CYS A 31 0.42 25.63 11.00
N PHE A 32 1.52 25.15 10.44
CA PHE A 32 1.70 23.75 10.05
C PHE A 32 2.82 23.04 10.81
N GLY A 33 3.55 23.75 11.67
CA GLY A 33 4.67 23.20 12.42
C GLY A 33 4.30 22.00 13.27
N GLY A 34 3.11 21.98 13.87
CA GLY A 34 2.60 20.83 14.60
C GLY A 34 2.49 19.56 13.74
N MET A 35 1.98 19.68 12.52
CA MET A 35 1.88 18.55 11.58
C MET A 35 3.26 18.08 11.11
N LEU A 36 4.14 19.02 10.73
CA LEU A 36 5.51 18.70 10.29
C LEU A 36 6.30 17.99 11.39
N ILE A 37 6.21 18.50 12.63
CA ILE A 37 6.89 17.90 13.80
C ILE A 37 6.29 16.52 14.11
N GLY A 38 4.98 16.35 13.97
CA GLY A 38 4.33 15.05 14.14
C GLY A 38 4.86 14.00 13.15
N ILE A 39 5.03 14.38 11.88
CA ILE A 39 5.62 13.50 10.86
C ILE A 39 7.09 13.17 11.18
N VAL A 40 7.87 14.18 11.58
CA VAL A 40 9.26 13.95 12.00
C VAL A 40 9.33 13.00 13.18
N LEU A 41 8.44 13.15 14.17
CA LEU A 41 8.37 12.24 15.31
C LEU A 41 8.05 10.79 14.89
N LEU A 42 7.07 10.59 14.04
CA LEU A 42 6.74 9.27 13.50
C LEU A 42 7.90 8.67 12.72
N SER A 43 8.58 9.47 11.89
CA SER A 43 9.75 9.04 11.14
C SER A 43 10.90 8.61 12.06
N VAL A 44 11.16 9.37 13.13
CA VAL A 44 12.20 9.03 14.13
C VAL A 44 11.87 7.69 14.82
N ILE A 45 10.60 7.47 15.21
CA ILE A 45 10.17 6.20 15.82
C ILE A 45 10.35 5.04 14.84
N GLN A 46 9.97 5.21 13.56
CA GLN A 46 10.11 4.18 12.52
C GLN A 46 11.58 3.83 12.24
N ILE A 47 12.45 4.84 12.14
CA ILE A 47 13.90 4.63 11.95
C ILE A 47 14.49 3.87 13.15
N ALA A 48 14.11 4.26 14.38
CA ALA A 48 14.57 3.61 15.58
C ALA A 48 14.04 2.16 15.70
N ALA A 49 12.78 1.92 15.31
CA ALA A 49 12.18 0.59 15.27
C ALA A 49 12.89 -0.32 14.26
N ASN A 50 13.22 0.20 13.09
CA ASN A 50 13.99 -0.52 12.08
C ASN A 50 15.40 -0.86 12.58
N ALA A 51 16.09 0.10 13.19
CA ALA A 51 17.41 -0.12 13.81
C ALA A 51 17.36 -1.10 15.00
N GLY A 52 16.21 -1.17 15.68
CA GLY A 52 15.95 -2.12 16.78
C GLY A 52 15.50 -3.50 16.32
N GLY A 53 15.50 -3.81 15.02
CA GLY A 53 15.16 -5.13 14.50
C GLY A 53 13.66 -5.45 14.47
N ILE A 54 12.78 -4.46 14.59
CA ILE A 54 11.32 -4.66 14.48
C ILE A 54 10.96 -4.99 13.03
N THR A 55 10.25 -6.11 12.82
CA THR A 55 9.86 -6.58 11.50
C THR A 55 8.92 -5.59 10.77
N GLN A 56 8.91 -5.66 9.45
CA GLN A 56 8.08 -4.78 8.62
C GLN A 56 6.60 -4.87 8.99
N ASN A 57 6.06 -6.09 9.13
CA ASN A 57 4.66 -6.32 9.47
C ASN A 57 4.24 -5.66 10.78
N VAL A 58 5.10 -5.68 11.81
CA VAL A 58 4.84 -5.02 13.09
C VAL A 58 4.88 -3.50 12.95
N ARG A 59 5.77 -2.96 12.12
CA ARG A 59 5.83 -1.53 11.82
C ARG A 59 4.59 -1.07 11.05
N ASP A 60 4.11 -1.87 10.09
CA ASP A 60 2.89 -1.58 9.33
C ASP A 60 1.64 -1.64 10.22
N LEU A 61 1.56 -2.62 11.10
CA LEU A 61 0.50 -2.71 12.11
C LEU A 61 0.50 -1.49 13.05
N PHE A 62 1.68 -1.05 13.51
CA PHE A 62 1.82 0.16 14.31
C PHE A 62 1.33 1.41 13.56
N MET A 63 1.67 1.55 12.27
CA MET A 63 1.18 2.64 11.44
C MET A 63 -0.34 2.59 11.25
N ALA A 64 -0.89 1.41 11.03
CA ALA A 64 -2.34 1.22 10.94
C ALA A 64 -3.05 1.63 12.24
N TYR A 65 -2.52 1.27 13.41
CA TYR A 65 -3.07 1.70 14.70
C TYR A 65 -3.12 3.21 14.83
N ILE A 66 -2.03 3.89 14.50
CA ILE A 66 -1.93 5.36 14.60
C ILE A 66 -2.88 6.03 13.62
N THR A 67 -2.86 5.61 12.36
CA THR A 67 -3.66 6.22 11.29
C THR A 67 -5.16 6.10 11.61
N ASN A 68 -5.62 4.92 12.03
CA ASN A 68 -7.00 4.72 12.44
C ASN A 68 -7.37 5.54 13.69
N ALA A 69 -6.48 5.58 14.71
CA ALA A 69 -6.70 6.39 15.90
C ALA A 69 -6.78 7.89 15.56
N MET A 70 -5.90 8.39 14.70
CA MET A 70 -5.92 9.78 14.23
C MET A 70 -7.22 10.09 13.47
N PHE A 71 -7.61 9.29 12.50
CA PHE A 71 -8.78 9.55 11.66
C PHE A 71 -10.08 9.52 12.46
N ILE A 72 -10.25 8.52 13.33
CA ILE A 72 -11.46 8.43 14.16
C ILE A 72 -11.50 9.56 15.19
N SER A 73 -10.35 9.93 15.79
CA SER A 73 -10.29 11.06 16.73
C SER A 73 -10.62 12.40 16.07
N MET A 74 -10.14 12.64 14.84
CA MET A 74 -10.51 13.82 14.04
C MET A 74 -12.00 13.84 13.73
N LEU A 75 -12.57 12.72 13.29
CA LEU A 75 -13.98 12.60 12.98
C LEU A 75 -14.88 12.89 14.20
N VAL A 76 -14.55 12.32 15.36
CA VAL A 76 -15.32 12.54 16.61
C VAL A 76 -15.19 13.99 17.09
N ALA A 77 -13.98 14.55 17.06
CA ALA A 77 -13.77 15.94 17.50
C ALA A 77 -14.43 16.97 16.55
N SER A 78 -14.54 16.67 15.26
CA SER A 78 -15.10 17.57 14.25
C SER A 78 -16.56 17.91 14.48
N VAL A 79 -17.33 16.99 15.07
CA VAL A 79 -18.77 17.17 15.36
C VAL A 79 -19.02 18.41 16.24
N LEU A 80 -18.20 18.60 17.26
CA LEU A 80 -18.35 19.72 18.21
C LEU A 80 -17.49 20.94 17.84
N SER A 81 -16.50 20.78 16.98
CA SER A 81 -15.51 21.82 16.64
C SER A 81 -16.17 23.13 16.23
N GLN A 82 -17.04 23.11 15.22
CA GLN A 82 -17.71 24.32 14.71
C GLN A 82 -18.71 24.92 15.70
N VAL A 83 -19.43 24.06 16.44
CA VAL A 83 -20.39 24.47 17.45
C VAL A 83 -19.70 25.22 18.57
N VAL A 84 -18.59 24.67 19.07
CA VAL A 84 -17.82 25.27 20.17
C VAL A 84 -17.10 26.54 19.72
N SER A 85 -16.53 26.55 18.51
CA SER A 85 -15.91 27.74 17.93
C SER A 85 -16.91 28.89 17.88
N ARG A 86 -18.16 28.63 17.45
CA ARG A 86 -19.21 29.64 17.43
C ARG A 86 -19.60 30.08 18.84
N TYR A 87 -19.87 29.14 19.74
CA TYR A 87 -20.23 29.44 21.14
C TYR A 87 -19.17 30.31 21.83
N VAL A 88 -17.90 29.90 21.75
CA VAL A 88 -16.82 30.65 22.42
C VAL A 88 -16.63 32.01 21.78
N SER A 89 -16.75 32.14 20.46
CA SER A 89 -16.68 33.46 19.79
C SER A 89 -17.78 34.39 20.24
N ASP A 90 -19.02 33.88 20.39
CA ASP A 90 -20.15 34.68 20.88
C ASP A 90 -19.94 35.10 22.35
N MET A 91 -19.41 34.18 23.21
CA MET A 91 -19.09 34.49 24.60
C MET A 91 -17.96 35.55 24.73
N LEU A 92 -16.92 35.41 23.94
CA LEU A 92 -15.83 36.41 23.91
C LEU A 92 -16.29 37.77 23.41
N PHE A 93 -17.23 37.81 22.44
CA PHE A 93 -17.83 39.06 21.96
C PHE A 93 -18.69 39.73 23.04
N GLU A 94 -19.42 38.94 23.84
CA GLU A 94 -20.19 39.41 24.98
C GLU A 94 -19.31 39.80 26.20
N GLY A 95 -17.99 39.57 26.12
CA GLY A 95 -17.06 39.84 27.24
C GLY A 95 -17.12 38.78 28.38
N ARG A 96 -17.74 37.64 28.13
CA ARG A 96 -17.95 36.55 29.09
C ARG A 96 -16.85 35.51 29.04
N TYR A 97 -15.65 35.93 29.47
CA TYR A 97 -14.43 35.09 29.45
C TYR A 97 -14.54 33.86 30.38
N GLU A 98 -15.42 33.95 31.43
CA GLU A 98 -15.68 32.87 32.40
C GLU A 98 -16.32 31.62 31.75
N ALA A 99 -16.95 31.76 30.60
CA ALA A 99 -17.63 30.65 29.91
C ALA A 99 -16.66 29.70 29.16
N VAL A 100 -15.43 30.12 28.90
CA VAL A 100 -14.47 29.38 28.05
C VAL A 100 -14.03 28.08 28.70
N MET A 101 -13.48 28.15 29.92
CA MET A 101 -12.92 26.96 30.57
C MET A 101 -13.96 25.90 30.94
N PRO A 102 -15.16 26.25 31.45
CA PRO A 102 -16.22 25.26 31.65
C PRO A 102 -16.65 24.58 30.36
N SER A 103 -16.79 25.32 29.25
CA SER A 103 -17.14 24.72 27.95
C SER A 103 -16.04 23.80 27.41
N LEU A 104 -14.77 24.11 27.64
CA LEU A 104 -13.65 23.22 27.30
C LEU A 104 -13.77 21.87 28.01
N ALA A 105 -14.04 21.89 29.32
CA ALA A 105 -14.23 20.68 30.11
C ALA A 105 -15.41 19.85 29.60
N GLY A 106 -16.57 20.51 29.35
CA GLY A 106 -17.75 19.83 28.81
C GLY A 106 -17.54 19.24 27.42
N CYS A 107 -16.89 19.98 26.54
CA CYS A 107 -16.55 19.52 25.18
C CYS A 107 -15.56 18.34 25.25
N SER A 108 -14.50 18.45 26.04
CA SER A 108 -13.54 17.35 26.21
C SER A 108 -14.21 16.09 26.75
N LEU A 109 -15.05 16.22 27.79
CA LEU A 109 -15.76 15.06 28.36
C LEU A 109 -16.66 14.35 27.36
N LEU A 110 -17.43 15.10 26.57
CA LEU A 110 -18.29 14.51 25.53
C LEU A 110 -17.49 13.85 24.41
N THR A 111 -16.44 14.51 23.93
CA THR A 111 -15.58 13.99 22.87
C THR A 111 -14.90 12.71 23.32
N LEU A 112 -14.32 12.69 24.54
CA LEU A 112 -13.70 11.49 25.09
C LEU A 112 -14.73 10.36 25.31
N ALA A 113 -15.89 10.64 25.91
CA ALA A 113 -16.90 9.62 26.18
C ALA A 113 -17.44 8.96 24.89
N VAL A 114 -17.79 9.76 23.89
CA VAL A 114 -18.29 9.24 22.61
C VAL A 114 -17.18 8.57 21.83
N GLY A 115 -16.00 9.17 21.80
CA GLY A 115 -14.83 8.64 21.10
C GLY A 115 -14.40 7.29 21.67
N SER A 116 -14.26 7.18 22.99
CA SER A 116 -13.88 5.94 23.67
C SER A 116 -14.90 4.82 23.45
N LEU A 117 -16.20 5.15 23.35
CA LEU A 117 -17.23 4.16 23.01
C LEU A 117 -17.06 3.62 21.58
N ILE A 118 -16.84 4.52 20.60
CA ILE A 118 -16.68 4.14 19.19
C ILE A 118 -15.37 3.35 18.99
N PHE A 119 -14.25 3.92 19.44
CA PHE A 119 -12.94 3.34 19.22
C PHE A 119 -12.72 2.07 20.07
N GLY A 120 -13.24 2.05 21.31
CA GLY A 120 -13.25 0.86 22.15
C GLY A 120 -14.06 -0.29 21.54
N GLY A 121 -15.20 0.02 20.91
CA GLY A 121 -15.98 -0.96 20.15
C GLY A 121 -15.20 -1.55 18.97
N MET A 122 -14.46 -0.72 18.24
CA MET A 122 -13.60 -1.16 17.14
C MET A 122 -12.45 -2.05 17.64
N MET A 123 -11.78 -1.68 18.75
CA MET A 123 -10.73 -2.50 19.34
C MET A 123 -11.26 -3.85 19.85
N ALA A 124 -12.40 -3.86 20.50
CA ALA A 124 -13.05 -5.09 20.98
C ALA A 124 -13.40 -6.04 19.81
N ALA A 125 -13.88 -5.47 18.69
CA ALA A 125 -14.18 -6.24 17.48
C ALA A 125 -12.93 -6.77 16.76
N SER A 126 -11.74 -6.21 17.05
CA SER A 126 -10.47 -6.57 16.40
C SER A 126 -9.63 -7.58 17.19
N GLY A 127 -10.09 -8.02 18.35
CA GLY A 127 -9.41 -9.06 19.14
C GLY A 127 -8.03 -8.69 19.66
N LEU A 128 -7.78 -7.38 19.94
CA LEU A 128 -6.50 -6.93 20.48
C LEU A 128 -6.23 -7.45 21.88
N SER A 129 -4.96 -7.68 22.22
CA SER A 129 -4.56 -7.95 23.59
C SER A 129 -4.92 -6.78 24.50
N LEU A 130 -5.17 -7.07 25.77
CA LEU A 130 -5.56 -6.03 26.74
C LEU A 130 -4.49 -4.94 26.86
N THR A 131 -3.21 -5.31 26.78
CA THR A 131 -2.08 -4.38 26.88
C THR A 131 -2.08 -3.40 25.70
N HIS A 132 -2.13 -3.89 24.46
CA HIS A 132 -2.22 -3.05 23.27
C HIS A 132 -3.46 -2.15 23.30
N SER A 133 -4.62 -2.69 23.73
CA SER A 133 -5.88 -1.94 23.83
C SER A 133 -5.75 -0.76 24.80
N VAL A 134 -5.09 -0.92 25.94
CA VAL A 134 -4.91 0.17 26.91
C VAL A 134 -4.02 1.29 26.34
N TYR A 135 -2.86 0.96 25.78
CA TYR A 135 -1.97 1.99 25.21
C TYR A 135 -2.57 2.69 24.01
N LEU A 136 -3.26 1.95 23.16
CA LEU A 136 -3.92 2.49 21.98
C LEU A 136 -5.10 3.38 22.36
N MET A 137 -5.88 3.02 23.40
CA MET A 137 -6.95 3.88 23.95
C MET A 137 -6.38 5.17 24.55
N LEU A 138 -5.29 5.09 25.31
CA LEU A 138 -4.63 6.28 25.87
C LEU A 138 -4.13 7.21 24.76
N LEU A 139 -3.57 6.66 23.68
CA LEU A 139 -3.17 7.45 22.52
C LEU A 139 -4.37 8.12 21.86
N PHE A 140 -5.46 7.36 21.66
CA PHE A 140 -6.69 7.88 21.08
C PHE A 140 -7.31 9.01 21.90
N GLU A 141 -7.36 8.86 23.23
CA GLU A 141 -7.87 9.90 24.12
C GLU A 141 -6.99 11.15 24.13
N ALA A 142 -5.67 10.99 24.12
CA ALA A 142 -4.74 12.10 23.98
C ALA A 142 -4.95 12.83 22.64
N LEU A 143 -5.12 12.10 21.53
CA LEU A 143 -5.42 12.71 20.23
C LEU A 143 -6.76 13.48 20.24
N CYS A 144 -7.81 12.90 20.82
CA CYS A 144 -9.11 13.59 20.96
C CYS A 144 -8.98 14.90 21.77
N LEU A 145 -8.24 14.84 22.87
CA LEU A 145 -8.01 16.02 23.71
C LEU A 145 -7.17 17.06 22.97
N CYS A 146 -6.15 16.63 22.25
CA CYS A 146 -5.31 17.50 21.43
C CYS A 146 -6.15 18.28 20.40
N TRP A 147 -7.04 17.63 19.65
CA TRP A 147 -7.93 18.31 18.69
C TRP A 147 -8.85 19.32 19.35
N VAL A 148 -9.43 18.99 20.50
CA VAL A 148 -10.26 19.93 21.26
C VAL A 148 -9.44 21.13 21.73
N LEU A 149 -8.28 20.91 22.33
CA LEU A 149 -7.40 21.98 22.85
C LEU A 149 -6.90 22.89 21.71
N MET A 150 -6.52 22.30 20.56
CA MET A 150 -6.10 23.08 19.38
C MET A 150 -7.23 23.98 18.87
N ASN A 151 -8.48 23.50 18.89
CA ASN A 151 -9.63 24.32 18.51
C ASN A 151 -9.80 25.54 19.43
N TYR A 152 -9.69 25.37 20.75
CA TYR A 152 -9.79 26.45 21.72
C TYR A 152 -8.59 27.43 21.65
N ILE A 153 -7.38 26.93 21.44
CA ILE A 153 -6.18 27.77 21.32
C ILE A 153 -6.21 28.61 20.04
N SER A 154 -6.83 28.12 18.97
CA SER A 154 -7.00 28.87 17.73
C SER A 154 -7.84 30.14 17.92
N LEU A 155 -8.78 30.13 18.88
CA LEU A 155 -9.58 31.28 19.26
C LEU A 155 -8.78 32.37 20.00
N LEU A 156 -7.73 31.97 20.72
CA LEU A 156 -6.76 32.92 21.32
C LEU A 156 -5.84 33.57 20.29
N ARG A 157 -5.80 33.04 19.05
CA ARG A 157 -4.88 33.45 17.97
C ARG A 157 -3.40 33.39 18.36
N ASP A 158 -3.05 32.56 19.37
CA ASP A 158 -1.66 32.37 19.83
C ASP A 158 -1.10 31.03 19.33
N TYR A 159 -0.90 30.95 18.02
CA TYR A 159 -0.35 29.76 17.36
C TYR A 159 1.10 29.44 17.75
N ARG A 160 1.81 30.39 18.34
CA ARG A 160 3.17 30.19 18.84
C ARG A 160 3.20 29.15 19.95
N GLN A 161 2.17 29.12 20.79
CA GLN A 161 2.02 28.10 21.84
C GLN A 161 1.87 26.70 21.26
N VAL A 162 1.15 26.56 20.15
CA VAL A 162 1.00 25.28 19.44
C VAL A 162 2.35 24.76 18.97
N THR A 163 3.13 25.61 18.30
CA THR A 163 4.46 25.23 17.84
C THR A 163 5.39 24.84 18.99
N LEU A 164 5.38 25.62 20.09
CA LEU A 164 6.19 25.30 21.27
C LEU A 164 5.78 23.98 21.92
N ALA A 165 4.48 23.67 21.97
CA ALA A 165 3.96 22.41 22.50
C ALA A 165 4.47 21.21 21.71
N PHE A 166 4.42 21.27 20.38
CA PHE A 166 4.91 20.19 19.52
C PHE A 166 6.44 20.07 19.53
N VAL A 167 7.18 21.17 19.59
CA VAL A 167 8.65 21.11 19.75
C VAL A 167 9.03 20.45 21.08
N ALA A 168 8.34 20.82 22.17
CA ALA A 168 8.56 20.18 23.46
C ALA A 168 8.24 18.68 23.42
N ALA A 169 7.14 18.29 22.77
CA ALA A 169 6.78 16.91 22.58
C ALA A 169 7.83 16.13 21.77
N LEU A 170 8.37 16.71 20.69
CA LEU A 170 9.44 16.11 19.89
C LEU A 170 10.71 15.87 20.73
N CYS A 171 11.10 16.85 21.58
CA CYS A 171 12.26 16.70 22.47
C CYS A 171 12.03 15.58 23.51
N VAL A 172 10.85 15.54 24.13
CA VAL A 172 10.52 14.52 25.15
C VAL A 172 10.41 13.14 24.54
N ALA A 173 9.72 13.02 23.41
CA ALA A 173 9.58 11.75 22.70
C ALA A 173 10.90 11.28 22.09
N GLY A 174 11.71 12.19 21.54
CA GLY A 174 13.03 11.88 21.03
C GLY A 174 13.97 11.33 22.13
N LEU A 175 13.89 11.91 23.33
CA LEU A 175 14.62 11.39 24.50
C LEU A 175 14.08 10.01 24.91
N ALA A 176 12.77 9.80 24.88
CA ALA A 176 12.16 8.49 25.18
C ALA A 176 12.62 7.42 24.17
N VAL A 177 12.57 7.72 22.87
CA VAL A 177 13.07 6.82 21.82
C VAL A 177 14.55 6.48 22.02
N LEU A 178 15.36 7.49 22.33
CA LEU A 178 16.80 7.28 22.60
C LEU A 178 17.03 6.34 23.78
N VAL A 179 16.32 6.57 24.89
CA VAL A 179 16.45 5.73 26.10
C VAL A 179 15.99 4.29 25.81
N ILE A 180 14.84 4.12 25.16
CA ILE A 180 14.27 2.83 24.78
C ILE A 180 15.20 2.09 23.81
N GLY A 181 15.74 2.80 22.80
CA GLY A 181 16.67 2.23 21.82
C GLY A 181 18.00 1.78 22.44
N LEU A 182 18.60 2.61 23.30
CA LEU A 182 19.86 2.29 24.00
C LEU A 182 19.70 1.12 25.00
N ALA A 183 18.48 0.97 25.57
CA ALA A 183 18.17 -0.11 26.48
C ALA A 183 17.79 -1.42 25.78
N GLY A 184 17.66 -1.44 24.45
CA GLY A 184 17.19 -2.61 23.70
C GLY A 184 15.72 -2.95 23.94
N TRP A 185 14.90 -2.00 24.40
CA TRP A 185 13.50 -2.19 24.76
C TRP A 185 12.53 -1.72 23.68
N MET A 186 12.94 -1.79 22.42
CA MET A 186 12.08 -1.39 21.30
C MET A 186 11.01 -2.46 21.07
N THR A 187 9.79 -2.22 21.55
CA THR A 187 8.61 -3.06 21.37
C THR A 187 7.44 -2.21 20.84
N PRO A 188 6.42 -2.81 20.20
CA PRO A 188 5.23 -2.08 19.73
C PRO A 188 4.56 -1.25 20.84
N GLU A 189 4.49 -1.79 22.05
CA GLU A 189 3.90 -1.11 23.20
C GLU A 189 4.71 0.12 23.61
N ASN A 190 6.03 0.03 23.59
CA ASN A 190 6.92 1.15 23.92
C ASN A 190 6.89 2.22 22.83
N MET A 191 6.68 1.83 21.58
CA MET A 191 6.45 2.76 20.48
C MET A 191 5.12 3.54 20.69
N LEU A 192 4.02 2.83 21.03
CA LEU A 192 2.75 3.46 21.38
C LEU A 192 2.87 4.35 22.61
N LEU A 193 3.55 3.89 23.68
CA LEU A 193 3.78 4.67 24.88
C LEU A 193 4.53 5.99 24.61
N THR A 194 5.53 5.93 23.71
CA THR A 194 6.26 7.12 23.29
C THR A 194 5.35 8.17 22.66
N LEU A 195 4.39 7.74 21.81
CA LEU A 195 3.39 8.64 21.24
C LEU A 195 2.40 9.17 22.28
N VAL A 196 1.96 8.33 23.21
CA VAL A 196 1.12 8.78 24.35
C VAL A 196 1.82 9.88 25.13
N ILE A 197 3.10 9.71 25.47
CA ILE A 197 3.91 10.71 26.16
C ILE A 197 4.03 11.99 25.34
N ALA A 198 4.25 11.86 24.02
CA ALA A 198 4.35 13.00 23.11
C ALA A 198 3.05 13.83 23.11
N TYR A 199 1.91 13.20 22.84
CA TYR A 199 0.63 13.91 22.78
C TYR A 199 0.17 14.40 24.16
N ALA A 200 0.39 13.66 25.24
CA ALA A 200 0.15 14.16 26.61
C ALA A 200 1.00 15.41 26.93
N THR A 201 2.22 15.48 26.41
CA THR A 201 3.06 16.68 26.52
C THR A 201 2.45 17.86 25.75
N VAL A 202 1.98 17.63 24.51
CA VAL A 202 1.24 18.65 23.75
C VAL A 202 0.05 19.15 24.52
N ASP A 203 -0.78 18.26 25.02
CA ASP A 203 -2.00 18.57 25.75
C ASP A 203 -1.74 19.37 27.03
N ALA A 204 -0.72 18.99 27.79
CA ALA A 204 -0.32 19.71 29.00
C ALA A 204 0.13 21.16 28.69
N PHE A 205 0.89 21.37 27.61
CA PHE A 205 1.31 22.69 27.18
C PHE A 205 0.15 23.57 26.71
N LEU A 206 -0.74 23.00 25.87
CA LEU A 206 -1.91 23.71 25.35
C LEU A 206 -2.91 24.02 26.46
N PHE A 207 -3.19 23.07 27.34
CA PHE A 207 -4.04 23.30 28.51
C PHE A 207 -3.49 24.39 29.43
N ARG A 208 -2.17 24.36 29.69
CA ARG A 208 -1.51 25.42 30.49
C ARG A 208 -1.67 26.79 29.85
N ALA A 209 -1.58 26.88 28.51
CA ALA A 209 -1.75 28.15 27.80
C ALA A 209 -3.18 28.68 27.96
N LEU A 210 -4.19 27.83 27.80
CA LEU A 210 -5.61 28.18 28.01
C LEU A 210 -5.90 28.55 29.45
N TYR A 211 -5.41 27.77 30.43
CA TYR A 211 -5.57 28.03 31.85
C TYR A 211 -5.00 29.36 32.31
N ARG A 212 -3.93 29.84 31.65
CA ARG A 212 -3.33 31.16 31.92
C ARG A 212 -4.07 32.32 31.26
N GLY A 213 -4.79 31.99 30.14
CA GLY A 213 -5.48 32.99 29.33
C GLY A 213 -6.91 33.29 29.78
N PHE A 214 -7.57 32.34 30.46
CA PHE A 214 -8.96 32.47 30.83
C PHE A 214 -9.22 32.18 32.31
N PRO A 215 -10.12 32.95 32.97
CA PRO A 215 -10.48 32.70 34.37
C PRO A 215 -11.23 31.37 34.52
N MET A 216 -11.00 30.68 35.62
CA MET A 216 -11.81 29.56 36.05
C MET A 216 -12.96 30.09 36.90
N ASP A 217 -14.13 30.24 36.32
CA ASP A 217 -15.31 30.73 37.03
C ASP A 217 -16.53 29.82 36.82
N GLU A 218 -17.64 30.06 37.49
CA GLU A 218 -18.86 29.25 37.55
C GLU A 218 -19.70 29.34 36.24
N GLY A 219 -19.19 28.83 35.13
CA GLY A 219 -19.95 28.68 33.86
C GLY A 219 -20.61 27.31 33.72
N GLY A 220 -21.65 27.21 32.91
CA GLY A 220 -22.26 25.93 32.56
C GLY A 220 -21.42 25.08 31.63
N MET A 221 -20.94 23.91 32.06
CA MET A 221 -20.06 23.00 31.24
C MET A 221 -20.68 22.66 29.89
N PHE A 222 -21.99 22.56 29.81
CA PHE A 222 -22.72 22.10 28.63
C PHE A 222 -23.59 23.19 27.99
N ASP A 223 -23.34 24.46 28.27
CA ASP A 223 -24.14 25.55 27.72
C ASP A 223 -23.99 25.63 26.18
N PHE A 224 -22.87 25.21 25.60
CA PHE A 224 -22.66 25.16 24.16
C PHE A 224 -23.64 24.19 23.47
N LEU A 225 -24.23 23.20 24.17
CA LEU A 225 -25.22 22.31 23.57
C LEU A 225 -26.50 23.04 23.17
N ARG A 226 -26.76 24.26 23.69
CA ARG A 226 -27.85 25.10 23.22
C ARG A 226 -27.61 25.62 21.83
N TRP A 227 -26.31 25.91 21.49
CA TRP A 227 -25.89 26.26 20.12
C TRP A 227 -26.03 25.08 19.21
N LEU A 228 -25.66 23.89 19.63
CA LEU A 228 -25.88 22.65 18.87
C LEU A 228 -27.39 22.44 18.59
N LYS A 229 -28.24 22.60 19.58
CA LYS A 229 -29.69 22.43 19.41
C LYS A 229 -30.30 23.51 18.50
N ARG A 230 -29.75 24.73 18.53
CA ARG A 230 -30.22 25.85 17.71
C ARG A 230 -29.74 25.74 16.27
N ASN A 231 -28.47 25.44 16.09
CA ASN A 231 -27.78 25.41 14.79
C ASN A 231 -27.13 24.03 14.56
N PRO A 232 -27.89 22.96 14.37
CA PRO A 232 -27.34 21.62 14.13
C PRO A 232 -26.54 21.54 12.82
N SER A 233 -26.74 22.49 11.89
CA SER A 233 -25.96 22.65 10.65
C SER A 233 -24.46 22.84 10.91
N LEU A 234 -24.07 23.46 12.04
CA LEU A 234 -22.65 23.61 12.39
C LEU A 234 -21.97 22.25 12.65
N ALA A 235 -22.64 21.38 13.41
CA ALA A 235 -22.13 20.03 13.65
C ALA A 235 -22.11 19.20 12.37
N ALA A 236 -23.13 19.38 11.52
CA ALA A 236 -23.20 18.71 10.22
C ALA A 236 -22.05 19.16 9.29
N VAL A 237 -21.71 20.44 9.24
CA VAL A 237 -20.55 20.94 8.47
C VAL A 237 -19.27 20.27 8.94
N GLY A 238 -18.98 20.26 10.25
CA GLY A 238 -17.77 19.67 10.79
C GLY A 238 -17.66 18.18 10.42
N LEU A 239 -18.71 17.40 10.74
CA LEU A 239 -18.73 15.96 10.48
C LEU A 239 -18.64 15.62 8.97
N LEU A 240 -19.44 16.27 8.13
CA LEU A 240 -19.50 15.93 6.71
C LEU A 240 -18.24 16.35 5.94
N MET A 241 -17.59 17.43 6.35
CA MET A 241 -16.29 17.81 5.77
C MET A 241 -15.22 16.77 6.07
N GLU A 242 -15.18 16.24 7.31
CA GLU A 242 -14.23 15.19 7.67
C GLU A 242 -14.58 13.84 7.01
N ILE A 243 -15.85 13.48 6.90
CA ILE A 243 -16.26 12.29 6.12
C ILE A 243 -15.81 12.42 4.66
N GLY A 244 -15.99 13.58 4.03
CA GLY A 244 -15.54 13.80 2.65
C GLY A 244 -14.02 13.77 2.52
N LEU A 245 -13.27 14.27 3.53
CA LEU A 245 -11.81 14.30 3.50
C LEU A 245 -11.18 12.95 3.82
N LEU A 246 -11.77 12.14 4.71
CA LEU A 246 -11.19 10.91 5.22
C LEU A 246 -11.92 9.65 4.73
N GLY A 247 -13.16 9.77 4.27
CA GLY A 247 -14.00 8.62 3.93
C GLY A 247 -13.45 7.75 2.79
N HIS A 248 -12.75 8.36 1.82
CA HIS A 248 -12.14 7.64 0.72
C HIS A 248 -11.02 6.68 1.17
N PHE A 249 -10.32 6.96 2.28
CA PHE A 249 -9.32 6.05 2.84
C PHE A 249 -9.97 4.76 3.34
N TRP A 250 -11.05 4.86 4.14
CA TRP A 250 -11.76 3.67 4.63
C TRP A 250 -12.35 2.84 3.50
N LEU A 251 -12.89 3.48 2.45
CA LEU A 251 -13.40 2.76 1.28
C LEU A 251 -12.26 1.99 0.58
N THR A 252 -11.08 2.61 0.45
CA THR A 252 -9.91 1.96 -0.13
C THR A 252 -9.41 0.81 0.74
N TRP A 253 -9.29 0.99 2.06
CA TRP A 253 -8.79 -0.04 2.96
C TRP A 253 -9.67 -1.31 3.00
N PHE A 254 -10.98 -1.16 2.86
CA PHE A 254 -11.91 -2.29 3.04
C PHE A 254 -12.51 -2.83 1.74
N LEU A 255 -12.51 -2.07 0.67
CA LEU A 255 -13.21 -2.41 -0.58
C LEU A 255 -12.29 -2.46 -1.81
N SER A 256 -11.05 -1.96 -1.73
CA SER A 256 -10.07 -2.04 -2.82
C SER A 256 -9.07 -3.17 -2.56
N PRO A 257 -8.56 -3.84 -3.61
CA PRO A 257 -7.43 -4.79 -3.49
C PRO A 257 -6.14 -4.18 -2.95
N GLN A 258 -6.00 -2.85 -3.00
CA GLN A 258 -4.87 -2.13 -2.41
C GLN A 258 -4.89 -2.08 -0.88
N GLY A 259 -6.02 -2.43 -0.26
CA GLY A 259 -6.20 -2.38 1.19
C GLY A 259 -5.69 -3.65 1.85
N THR A 260 -4.79 -3.50 2.81
CA THR A 260 -4.27 -4.59 3.63
C THR A 260 -4.93 -4.58 5.00
N ARG A 261 -5.61 -5.66 5.35
CA ARG A 261 -6.14 -5.88 6.71
C ARG A 261 -5.06 -6.53 7.55
N LEU A 262 -4.56 -5.83 8.55
CA LEU A 262 -3.46 -6.29 9.39
C LEU A 262 -3.96 -7.00 10.66
N GLN A 263 -4.97 -6.44 11.32
CA GLN A 263 -5.59 -7.07 12.50
C GLN A 263 -7.05 -6.62 12.68
N GLY A 264 -7.99 -7.51 12.46
CA GLY A 264 -9.42 -7.25 12.61
C GLY A 264 -9.91 -6.08 11.75
N LEU A 265 -10.30 -4.96 12.39
CA LEU A 265 -10.74 -3.74 11.71
C LEU A 265 -9.60 -2.72 11.48
N PHE A 266 -8.36 -3.04 11.87
CA PHE A 266 -7.21 -2.19 11.57
C PHE A 266 -6.65 -2.54 10.19
N ALA A 267 -6.79 -1.61 9.28
CA ALA A 267 -6.37 -1.74 7.89
C ALA A 267 -5.65 -0.46 7.46
N CYS A 268 -4.84 -0.56 6.41
CA CYS A 268 -4.17 0.55 5.75
C CYS A 268 -3.95 0.22 4.28
N SER A 269 -3.48 1.18 3.51
CA SER A 269 -3.05 1.00 2.12
C SER A 269 -1.84 1.89 1.86
N THR A 270 -0.64 1.37 2.05
CA THR A 270 0.60 2.17 1.91
C THR A 270 0.70 2.80 0.52
N SER A 271 0.28 2.08 -0.53
CA SER A 271 0.28 2.56 -1.91
C SER A 271 -0.69 3.72 -2.18
N TYR A 272 -1.69 3.92 -1.33
CA TYR A 272 -2.69 4.98 -1.43
C TYR A 272 -2.51 6.07 -0.37
N ASP A 273 -2.22 5.67 0.87
CA ASP A 273 -2.15 6.57 2.02
C ASP A 273 -0.91 7.48 1.98
N PHE A 274 0.24 6.92 1.62
CA PHE A 274 1.49 7.68 1.55
C PHE A 274 1.48 8.77 0.47
N PRO A 275 1.09 8.49 -0.79
CA PRO A 275 0.89 9.53 -1.80
C PRO A 275 -0.08 10.64 -1.36
N ALA A 276 -1.17 10.28 -0.67
CA ALA A 276 -2.15 11.24 -0.19
C ALA A 276 -1.57 12.20 0.86
N ILE A 277 -0.83 11.68 1.85
CA ILE A 277 -0.19 12.50 2.90
C ILE A 277 0.81 13.48 2.29
N VAL A 278 1.65 13.00 1.35
CA VAL A 278 2.65 13.87 0.70
C VAL A 278 1.99 14.92 -0.19
N ALA A 279 0.94 14.55 -0.93
CA ALA A 279 0.21 15.48 -1.78
C ALA A 279 -0.49 16.60 -0.98
N TYR A 280 -0.95 16.33 0.25
CA TYR A 280 -1.58 17.32 1.10
C TYR A 280 -0.71 18.55 1.37
N PHE A 281 0.62 18.38 1.38
CA PHE A 281 1.56 19.50 1.55
C PHE A 281 1.47 20.59 0.48
N CYS A 282 0.93 20.27 -0.71
CA CYS A 282 0.72 21.25 -1.76
C CYS A 282 -0.25 22.39 -1.35
N THR A 283 -1.06 22.18 -0.30
CA THR A 283 -2.02 23.18 0.19
C THR A 283 -1.39 24.25 1.10
N ILE A 284 -0.24 23.96 1.68
CA ILE A 284 0.39 24.81 2.72
C ILE A 284 0.65 26.24 2.25
N PRO A 285 1.28 26.51 1.09
CA PRO A 285 1.58 27.87 0.65
C PRO A 285 0.35 28.74 0.50
N ALA A 286 -0.72 28.17 -0.06
CA ALA A 286 -1.98 28.89 -0.27
C ALA A 286 -2.72 29.16 1.05
N MET A 287 -2.72 28.19 1.99
CA MET A 287 -3.35 28.37 3.29
C MET A 287 -2.65 29.45 4.12
N VAL A 288 -1.32 29.55 4.06
CA VAL A 288 -0.56 30.65 4.69
C VAL A 288 -0.98 32.01 4.09
N TYR A 289 -1.12 32.07 2.76
CA TYR A 289 -1.63 33.27 2.08
C TYR A 289 -3.06 33.61 2.53
N PHE A 290 -3.94 32.62 2.62
CA PHE A 290 -5.32 32.84 3.08
C PHE A 290 -5.39 33.46 4.48
N ILE A 291 -4.66 32.92 5.45
CA ILE A 291 -4.63 33.43 6.82
C ILE A 291 -4.13 34.88 6.81
N ALA A 292 -3.06 35.15 6.06
CA ALA A 292 -2.50 36.51 5.96
C ALA A 292 -3.52 37.50 5.36
N MET A 293 -4.19 37.16 4.27
CA MET A 293 -5.18 37.98 3.56
C MET A 293 -6.42 38.19 4.45
N PHE A 294 -6.92 37.10 5.05
CA PHE A 294 -8.15 37.11 5.84
C PHE A 294 -8.03 38.03 7.06
N GLU A 295 -6.95 37.93 7.83
CA GLU A 295 -6.75 38.77 9.02
C GLU A 295 -6.40 40.22 8.70
N THR A 296 -5.75 40.52 7.57
CA THR A 296 -5.23 41.89 7.30
C THR A 296 -6.16 42.74 6.45
N ASP A 297 -6.74 42.22 5.38
CA ASP A 297 -7.53 43.02 4.44
C ASP A 297 -9.04 42.75 4.57
N PHE A 298 -9.44 41.47 4.55
CA PHE A 298 -10.85 41.12 4.59
C PHE A 298 -11.53 41.53 5.90
N TYR A 299 -10.98 41.15 7.06
CA TYR A 299 -11.61 41.43 8.36
C TYR A 299 -11.81 42.93 8.59
N ARG A 300 -10.84 43.77 8.23
CA ARG A 300 -10.93 45.21 8.35
C ARG A 300 -12.06 45.80 7.49
N ARG A 301 -12.21 45.36 6.24
CA ARG A 301 -13.24 45.80 5.31
C ARG A 301 -14.62 45.30 5.73
N TYR A 302 -14.71 44.08 6.18
CA TYR A 302 -15.94 43.54 6.75
C TYR A 302 -16.41 44.31 7.97
N HIS A 303 -15.51 44.62 8.92
CA HIS A 303 -15.84 45.43 10.07
C HIS A 303 -16.28 46.87 9.68
N SER A 304 -15.60 47.49 8.71
CA SER A 304 -16.00 48.79 8.17
C SER A 304 -17.39 48.71 7.56
N TYR A 305 -17.71 47.68 6.78
CA TYR A 305 -19.06 47.47 6.22
C TYR A 305 -20.12 47.31 7.29
N LEU A 306 -19.88 46.51 8.34
CA LEU A 306 -20.84 46.37 9.45
C LEU A 306 -21.06 47.67 10.22
N THR A 307 -20.02 48.48 10.39
CA THR A 307 -20.09 49.79 11.07
C THR A 307 -20.94 50.76 10.24
N GLU A 308 -20.74 50.84 8.95
CA GLU A 308 -21.54 51.67 8.06
C GLU A 308 -23.01 51.15 7.97
N LEU A 309 -23.21 49.83 7.95
CA LEU A 309 -24.53 49.18 7.94
C LEU A 309 -25.35 49.54 9.21
N ALA A 310 -24.67 49.68 10.35
CA ALA A 310 -25.30 49.97 11.65
C ALA A 310 -25.75 51.46 11.80
N GLY A 311 -25.19 52.40 11.06
CA GLY A 311 -25.50 53.80 11.26
C GLY A 311 -25.07 54.77 10.13
N GLY A 312 -24.56 54.24 9.03
CA GLY A 312 -24.11 55.02 7.88
C GLY A 312 -25.21 55.45 6.91
N ARG A 313 -24.85 56.27 5.95
CA ARG A 313 -25.75 56.66 4.83
C ARG A 313 -25.74 55.58 3.77
N ALA A 314 -26.83 55.42 3.03
CA ALA A 314 -26.96 54.42 1.98
C ALA A 314 -25.76 54.38 1.00
N ASP A 315 -25.31 55.54 0.53
CA ASP A 315 -24.13 55.62 -0.35
C ASP A 315 -22.81 55.17 0.32
N SER A 316 -22.70 55.28 1.65
CA SER A 316 -21.48 54.83 2.38
C SER A 316 -21.54 53.30 2.62
N VAL A 317 -22.74 52.76 2.84
CA VAL A 317 -22.97 51.31 2.96
C VAL A 317 -22.62 50.61 1.65
N ASP A 318 -23.16 51.12 0.51
CA ASP A 318 -22.89 50.58 -0.84
C ASP A 318 -21.38 50.58 -1.14
N ARG A 319 -20.70 51.69 -0.90
CA ARG A 319 -19.22 51.76 -1.10
C ARG A 319 -18.45 50.81 -0.22
N ALA A 320 -18.82 50.69 1.06
CA ALA A 320 -18.18 49.74 1.97
C ALA A 320 -18.40 48.28 1.58
N ARG A 321 -19.64 47.95 1.12
CA ARG A 321 -19.97 46.64 0.55
C ARG A 321 -19.11 46.32 -0.68
N ASP A 322 -19.05 47.25 -1.64
CA ASP A 322 -18.31 47.03 -2.89
C ASP A 322 -16.81 46.89 -2.65
N MET A 323 -16.24 47.66 -1.70
CA MET A 323 -14.84 47.51 -1.28
C MET A 323 -14.59 46.16 -0.62
N MET A 324 -15.53 45.67 0.20
CA MET A 324 -15.44 44.35 0.83
C MET A 324 -15.51 43.22 -0.19
N ILE A 325 -16.50 43.25 -1.13
CA ILE A 325 -16.65 42.27 -2.19
C ILE A 325 -15.42 42.26 -3.11
N ALA A 326 -14.90 43.43 -3.47
CA ALA A 326 -13.64 43.52 -4.23
C ALA A 326 -12.44 42.91 -3.51
N SER A 327 -12.39 43.05 -2.19
CA SER A 327 -11.35 42.40 -1.37
C SER A 327 -11.49 40.85 -1.39
N ILE A 328 -12.71 40.34 -1.21
CA ILE A 328 -13.00 38.90 -1.28
C ILE A 328 -12.57 38.34 -2.65
N ARG A 329 -13.05 38.97 -3.73
CA ARG A 329 -12.73 38.54 -5.11
C ARG A 329 -11.24 38.52 -5.36
N ARG A 330 -10.51 39.56 -4.98
CA ARG A 330 -9.05 39.63 -5.13
C ARG A 330 -8.36 38.57 -4.28
N GLY A 331 -8.80 38.41 -3.03
CA GLY A 331 -8.22 37.43 -2.10
C GLY A 331 -8.39 35.99 -2.58
N VAL A 332 -9.62 35.62 -3.02
CA VAL A 332 -9.91 34.28 -3.53
C VAL A 332 -9.15 34.01 -4.85
N ASN A 333 -9.10 34.98 -5.77
CA ASN A 333 -8.35 34.83 -7.03
C ASN A 333 -6.86 34.62 -6.77
N ASN A 334 -6.26 35.40 -5.88
CA ASN A 334 -4.84 35.24 -5.53
C ASN A 334 -4.59 33.93 -4.79
N PHE A 335 -5.49 33.53 -3.88
CA PHE A 335 -5.43 32.22 -3.23
C PHE A 335 -5.45 31.08 -4.25
N ALA A 336 -6.40 31.10 -5.17
CA ALA A 336 -6.50 30.09 -6.22
C ALA A 336 -5.26 30.09 -7.13
N ALA A 337 -4.71 31.25 -7.48
CA ALA A 337 -3.46 31.33 -8.25
C ALA A 337 -2.26 30.72 -7.48
N VAL A 338 -2.09 31.05 -6.20
CA VAL A 338 -1.03 30.43 -5.37
C VAL A 338 -1.22 28.93 -5.26
N GLN A 339 -2.47 28.47 -5.08
CA GLN A 339 -2.77 27.04 -4.97
C GLN A 339 -2.47 26.29 -6.28
N ILE A 340 -2.85 26.85 -7.43
CA ILE A 340 -2.57 26.26 -8.75
C ILE A 340 -1.06 26.16 -8.98
N ILE A 341 -0.32 27.24 -8.70
CA ILE A 341 1.15 27.24 -8.82
C ILE A 341 1.77 26.18 -7.90
N SER A 342 1.32 26.09 -6.65
CA SER A 342 1.80 25.09 -5.70
C SER A 342 1.50 23.67 -6.21
N CYS A 343 0.30 23.43 -6.68
CA CYS A 343 -0.12 22.15 -7.28
C CYS A 343 0.80 21.74 -8.44
N LEU A 344 1.03 22.64 -9.40
CA LEU A 344 1.90 22.39 -10.55
C LEU A 344 3.34 22.11 -10.15
N LEU A 345 3.87 22.83 -9.14
CA LEU A 345 5.20 22.57 -8.60
C LEU A 345 5.31 21.18 -7.97
N PHE A 346 4.29 20.76 -7.21
CA PHE A 346 4.28 19.42 -6.60
C PHE A 346 4.14 18.32 -7.65
N ILE A 347 3.28 18.47 -8.64
CA ILE A 347 3.09 17.49 -9.73
C ILE A 347 4.36 17.33 -10.57
N THR A 348 5.11 18.40 -10.82
CA THR A 348 6.30 18.37 -11.67
C THR A 348 7.58 18.08 -10.88
N ILE A 349 7.97 19.01 -10.02
CA ILE A 349 9.23 18.92 -9.25
C ILE A 349 9.09 17.92 -8.11
N GLY A 350 7.95 17.92 -7.41
CA GLY A 350 7.69 17.02 -6.29
C GLY A 350 7.70 15.56 -6.72
N ALA A 351 6.99 15.22 -7.81
CA ALA A 351 6.96 13.85 -8.33
C ALA A 351 8.37 13.37 -8.76
N LYS A 352 9.13 14.21 -9.46
CA LYS A 352 10.50 13.89 -9.85
C LYS A 352 11.44 13.74 -8.64
N LEU A 353 11.28 14.56 -7.61
CA LEU A 353 12.06 14.44 -6.38
C LEU A 353 11.75 13.13 -5.66
N LEU A 354 10.48 12.76 -5.55
CA LEU A 354 10.04 11.52 -4.92
C LEU A 354 10.55 10.28 -5.66
N SER A 355 10.58 10.30 -7.00
CA SER A 355 11.11 9.19 -7.79
C SER A 355 12.63 9.00 -7.61
N VAL A 356 13.38 10.12 -7.47
CA VAL A 356 14.85 10.08 -7.27
C VAL A 356 15.24 9.68 -5.84
N MET A 357 14.39 9.95 -4.84
CA MET A 357 14.70 9.66 -3.43
C MET A 357 14.70 8.16 -3.07
N ASN A 358 14.37 7.28 -4.01
CA ASN A 358 14.35 5.82 -3.85
C ASN A 358 13.63 5.32 -2.57
N ILE A 359 12.47 5.94 -2.29
CA ILE A 359 11.62 5.64 -1.12
C ILE A 359 10.53 4.61 -1.41
N GLY A 360 10.75 3.75 -2.42
CA GLY A 360 9.82 2.70 -2.79
C GLY A 360 8.54 3.19 -3.49
N MET A 361 8.54 4.39 -4.09
CA MET A 361 7.37 4.88 -4.84
C MET A 361 7.34 4.29 -6.24
N THR A 362 6.29 3.51 -6.52
CA THR A 362 5.99 3.00 -7.86
C THR A 362 5.42 4.12 -8.76
N GLU A 363 5.48 3.95 -10.09
CA GLU A 363 4.84 4.90 -11.04
C GLU A 363 3.35 5.09 -10.73
N ARG A 364 2.65 4.04 -10.36
CA ARG A 364 1.25 4.08 -9.97
C ARG A 364 1.01 4.94 -8.71
N MET A 365 1.90 4.86 -7.73
CA MET A 365 1.86 5.74 -6.55
C MET A 365 2.12 7.20 -6.93
N LEU A 366 2.97 7.46 -7.92
CA LEU A 366 3.23 8.80 -8.45
C LEU A 366 2.00 9.36 -9.16
N ASP A 367 1.27 8.55 -9.92
CA ASP A 367 0.03 8.99 -10.57
C ASP A 367 -1.06 9.27 -9.53
N THR A 368 -1.22 8.42 -8.55
CA THR A 368 -2.11 8.65 -7.40
C THR A 368 -1.73 9.92 -6.65
N PHE A 369 -0.43 10.17 -6.45
CA PHE A 369 0.09 11.41 -5.88
C PHE A 369 -0.30 12.65 -6.71
N ARG A 370 -0.13 12.60 -8.04
CA ARG A 370 -0.52 13.68 -8.96
C ARG A 370 -2.02 13.97 -8.86
N MET A 371 -2.85 12.92 -8.84
CA MET A 371 -4.29 13.04 -8.66
C MET A 371 -4.65 13.67 -7.31
N PHE A 372 -4.01 13.25 -6.23
CA PHE A 372 -4.22 13.85 -4.91
C PHE A 372 -3.79 15.32 -4.85
N CYS A 373 -2.72 15.72 -5.52
CA CYS A 373 -2.32 17.13 -5.60
C CYS A 373 -3.46 17.99 -6.21
N VAL A 374 -4.11 17.50 -7.26
CA VAL A 374 -5.29 18.16 -7.87
C VAL A 374 -6.48 18.14 -6.89
N GLY A 375 -6.78 16.99 -6.31
CA GLY A 375 -7.89 16.82 -5.37
C GLY A 375 -7.78 17.73 -4.14
N TYR A 376 -6.64 17.74 -3.47
CA TYR A 376 -6.42 18.62 -2.31
C TYR A 376 -6.37 20.10 -2.69
N SER A 377 -5.92 20.44 -3.91
CA SER A 377 -5.97 21.80 -4.38
C SER A 377 -7.41 22.30 -4.58
N LEU A 378 -8.25 21.49 -5.18
CA LEU A 378 -9.69 21.78 -5.31
C LEU A 378 -10.37 21.83 -3.93
N TYR A 379 -10.04 20.88 -3.04
CA TYR A 379 -10.54 20.89 -1.66
C TYR A 379 -10.17 22.18 -0.93
N ALA A 380 -8.92 22.63 -1.01
CA ALA A 380 -8.47 23.87 -0.37
C ALA A 380 -9.25 25.08 -0.87
N ILE A 381 -9.46 25.19 -2.19
CA ILE A 381 -10.27 26.28 -2.79
C ILE A 381 -11.71 26.20 -2.30
N GLY A 382 -12.34 25.04 -2.39
CA GLY A 382 -13.72 24.83 -1.94
C GLY A 382 -13.94 25.12 -0.46
N ASN A 383 -12.99 24.66 0.38
CA ASN A 383 -13.02 24.89 1.83
C ASN A 383 -12.92 26.40 2.17
N VAL A 384 -12.05 27.16 1.50
CA VAL A 384 -11.96 28.62 1.68
C VAL A 384 -13.26 29.33 1.28
N LEU A 385 -13.85 28.94 0.15
CA LEU A 385 -15.16 29.50 -0.28
C LEU A 385 -16.26 29.18 0.73
N MET A 386 -16.27 27.98 1.30
CA MET A 386 -17.24 27.59 2.33
C MET A 386 -16.98 28.35 3.64
N LEU A 387 -15.73 28.51 4.09
CA LEU A 387 -15.40 29.31 5.29
C LEU A 387 -15.87 30.76 5.14
N LEU A 388 -15.73 31.38 3.97
CA LEU A 388 -16.27 32.71 3.69
C LEU A 388 -17.79 32.78 3.83
N GLN A 389 -18.52 31.73 3.37
CA GLN A 389 -19.96 31.64 3.59
C GLN A 389 -20.34 31.54 5.07
N MET A 390 -19.60 30.74 5.84
CA MET A 390 -19.84 30.61 7.29
C MET A 390 -19.60 31.93 8.02
N TYR A 391 -18.72 32.79 7.53
CA TYR A 391 -18.48 34.11 8.05
C TYR A 391 -19.72 35.03 7.92
N PHE A 392 -20.52 34.84 6.86
CA PHE A 392 -21.81 35.51 6.65
C PHE A 392 -22.99 34.78 7.29
N VAL A 393 -22.75 33.87 8.25
CA VAL A 393 -23.80 33.12 8.97
C VAL A 393 -24.69 32.25 8.06
N ASN A 394 -24.14 31.77 6.94
CA ASN A 394 -24.88 30.93 5.98
C ASN A 394 -24.68 29.42 6.23
N GLU A 395 -24.93 28.99 7.47
CA GLU A 395 -24.57 27.67 7.98
C GLU A 395 -25.33 26.51 7.29
N LYS A 396 -26.62 26.69 6.99
CA LYS A 396 -27.45 25.63 6.36
C LYS A 396 -26.98 25.32 4.93
N ARG A 397 -26.61 26.38 4.16
CA ARG A 397 -26.10 26.19 2.79
C ARG A 397 -24.70 25.60 2.81
N SER A 398 -23.85 25.98 3.78
CA SER A 398 -22.54 25.38 3.98
C SER A 398 -22.67 23.89 4.34
N ALA A 399 -23.65 23.50 5.18
CA ALA A 399 -23.95 22.12 5.48
C ALA A 399 -24.40 21.32 4.23
N LEU A 400 -25.17 21.94 3.32
CA LEU A 400 -25.54 21.31 2.06
C LEU A 400 -24.32 21.10 1.16
N ALA A 401 -23.41 22.09 1.06
CA ALA A 401 -22.20 21.94 0.27
C ALA A 401 -21.29 20.82 0.83
N ALA A 402 -21.15 20.75 2.16
CA ALA A 402 -20.41 19.68 2.83
C ALA A 402 -21.06 18.30 2.61
N ALA A 403 -22.40 18.21 2.61
CA ALA A 403 -23.11 16.97 2.32
C ALA A 403 -22.92 16.50 0.88
N VAL A 404 -22.98 17.42 -0.10
CA VAL A 404 -22.70 17.10 -1.50
C VAL A 404 -21.25 16.65 -1.67
N PHE A 405 -20.30 17.31 -1.01
CA PHE A 405 -18.89 16.90 -1.00
C PHE A 405 -18.71 15.48 -0.48
N ALA A 406 -19.19 15.19 0.73
CA ALA A 406 -19.06 13.88 1.34
C ALA A 406 -19.73 12.78 0.49
N ALA A 407 -20.93 13.03 -0.03
CA ALA A 407 -21.64 12.09 -0.88
C ALA A 407 -20.90 11.86 -2.22
N ALA A 408 -20.42 12.94 -2.86
CA ALA A 408 -19.71 12.85 -4.12
C ALA A 408 -18.37 12.08 -3.96
N VAL A 409 -17.58 12.40 -2.92
CA VAL A 409 -16.34 11.64 -2.64
C VAL A 409 -16.65 10.16 -2.45
N THR A 410 -17.64 9.83 -1.62
CA THR A 410 -18.01 8.44 -1.34
C THR A 410 -18.44 7.70 -2.61
N LEU A 411 -19.39 8.27 -3.38
CA LEU A 411 -19.93 7.64 -4.57
C LEU A 411 -18.89 7.51 -5.70
N LEU A 412 -18.08 8.55 -5.90
CA LEU A 412 -17.05 8.53 -6.95
C LEU A 412 -15.88 7.62 -6.59
N THR A 413 -15.50 7.51 -5.31
CA THR A 413 -14.49 6.53 -4.89
C THR A 413 -15.01 5.10 -5.06
N LEU A 414 -16.27 4.83 -4.73
CA LEU A 414 -16.87 3.52 -4.99
C LEU A 414 -16.93 3.19 -6.48
N ALA A 415 -17.24 4.18 -7.32
CA ALA A 415 -17.25 4.02 -8.77
C ALA A 415 -15.83 3.80 -9.31
N ASP A 416 -14.84 4.53 -8.80
CA ASP A 416 -13.43 4.40 -9.16
C ASP A 416 -12.94 2.97 -8.86
N ILE A 417 -13.15 2.46 -7.65
CA ILE A 417 -12.81 1.08 -7.27
C ILE A 417 -13.52 0.04 -8.14
N ARG A 418 -14.81 0.28 -8.51
CA ARG A 418 -15.58 -0.65 -9.34
C ARG A 418 -15.15 -0.69 -10.80
N ILE A 419 -14.76 0.45 -11.37
CA ILE A 419 -14.43 0.62 -12.79
C ILE A 419 -12.96 0.28 -13.05
N SER A 420 -12.05 0.83 -12.25
CA SER A 420 -10.59 0.66 -12.41
C SER A 420 -10.01 -0.49 -11.58
N GLY A 421 -10.83 -1.21 -10.82
CA GLY A 421 -10.38 -2.26 -9.91
C GLY A 421 -9.62 -1.72 -8.68
N GLN A 422 -9.28 -0.44 -8.63
CA GLN A 422 -8.42 0.18 -7.61
C GLN A 422 -8.87 1.62 -7.33
N ALA A 423 -8.47 2.17 -6.18
CA ALA A 423 -8.69 3.58 -5.87
C ALA A 423 -7.54 4.43 -6.44
N THR A 424 -7.85 5.38 -7.33
CA THR A 424 -6.86 6.26 -7.99
C THR A 424 -6.81 7.68 -7.42
N GLY A 425 -7.73 8.03 -6.50
CA GLY A 425 -7.91 9.39 -5.98
C GLY A 425 -8.92 10.25 -6.76
N LEU A 426 -9.50 9.73 -7.85
CA LEU A 426 -10.56 10.41 -8.62
C LEU A 426 -11.77 10.81 -7.77
N GLY A 427 -12.11 10.00 -6.76
CA GLY A 427 -13.20 10.29 -5.85
C GLY A 427 -13.02 11.60 -5.10
N LEU A 428 -11.83 11.85 -4.55
CA LEU A 428 -11.51 13.12 -3.90
C LEU A 428 -11.52 14.29 -4.90
N CYS A 429 -10.95 14.12 -6.08
CA CYS A 429 -10.93 15.15 -7.12
C CYS A 429 -12.35 15.58 -7.53
N GLY A 430 -13.21 14.63 -7.87
CA GLY A 430 -14.58 14.90 -8.28
C GLY A 430 -15.43 15.50 -7.15
N GLY A 431 -15.31 14.95 -5.93
CA GLY A 431 -16.00 15.51 -4.78
C GLY A 431 -15.55 16.92 -4.42
N ALA A 432 -14.25 17.18 -4.45
CA ALA A 432 -13.69 18.51 -4.22
C ALA A 432 -14.11 19.53 -5.29
N LEU A 433 -14.20 19.10 -6.54
CA LEU A 433 -14.75 19.95 -7.61
C LEU A 433 -16.21 20.33 -7.32
N MET A 434 -17.02 19.37 -6.89
CA MET A 434 -18.40 19.66 -6.48
C MET A 434 -18.47 20.62 -5.30
N LEU A 435 -17.56 20.50 -4.32
CA LEU A 435 -17.45 21.46 -3.21
C LEU A 435 -17.14 22.87 -3.72
N VAL A 436 -16.18 23.02 -4.64
CA VAL A 436 -15.83 24.31 -5.25
C VAL A 436 -17.04 24.92 -5.96
N VAL A 437 -17.69 24.17 -6.83
CA VAL A 437 -18.84 24.66 -7.62
C VAL A 437 -19.99 25.07 -6.70
N MET A 438 -20.38 24.21 -5.76
CA MET A 438 -21.47 24.49 -4.84
C MET A 438 -21.18 25.69 -3.95
N SER A 439 -19.97 25.74 -3.37
CA SER A 439 -19.58 26.86 -2.48
C SER A 439 -19.44 28.17 -3.25
N ALA A 440 -18.92 28.16 -4.49
CA ALA A 440 -18.84 29.35 -5.32
C ALA A 440 -20.21 29.89 -5.67
N LEU A 441 -21.13 29.05 -6.17
CA LEU A 441 -22.49 29.44 -6.52
C LEU A 441 -23.26 30.00 -5.31
N GLN A 442 -23.11 29.38 -4.16
CA GLN A 442 -23.78 29.82 -2.95
C GLN A 442 -23.19 31.13 -2.40
N LEU A 443 -21.86 31.30 -2.47
CA LEU A 443 -21.18 32.53 -2.04
C LEU A 443 -21.57 33.70 -2.92
N VAL A 444 -21.60 33.54 -4.26
CA VAL A 444 -22.05 34.57 -5.18
C VAL A 444 -23.49 35.00 -4.85
N ARG A 445 -24.40 34.04 -4.70
CA ARG A 445 -25.79 34.35 -4.33
C ARG A 445 -25.92 35.05 -2.97
N CYS A 446 -25.05 34.71 -2.01
CA CYS A 446 -25.03 35.36 -0.72
C CYS A 446 -24.55 36.81 -0.82
N LEU A 447 -23.52 37.07 -1.61
CA LEU A 447 -22.95 38.41 -1.83
C LEU A 447 -23.88 39.32 -2.64
N ASP A 448 -24.65 38.78 -3.61
CA ASP A 448 -25.61 39.52 -4.40
C ASP A 448 -26.81 40.04 -3.58
N HIS A 449 -27.18 39.31 -2.50
CA HIS A 449 -28.27 39.64 -1.60
C HIS A 449 -27.83 39.85 -0.16
N LEU A 450 -26.64 40.38 0.05
CA LEU A 450 -25.95 40.41 1.34
C LEU A 450 -26.74 41.17 2.41
N GLU A 451 -27.30 42.33 2.07
CA GLU A 451 -28.07 43.16 2.99
C GLU A 451 -29.32 42.44 3.49
N TYR A 452 -30.09 41.83 2.55
CA TYR A 452 -31.24 41.02 2.94
C TYR A 452 -30.84 39.84 3.81
N HIS A 453 -29.73 39.18 3.49
CA HIS A 453 -29.26 38.05 4.26
C HIS A 453 -28.85 38.47 5.69
N ILE A 454 -28.09 39.55 5.84
CA ILE A 454 -27.64 40.02 7.16
C ILE A 454 -28.80 40.63 7.97
N LEU A 455 -29.68 41.45 7.37
CA LEU A 455 -30.73 42.19 8.08
C LEU A 455 -31.97 41.34 8.36
N CYS A 456 -32.34 40.38 7.46
CA CYS A 456 -33.59 39.64 7.54
C CYS A 456 -33.41 38.18 7.91
N GLU A 457 -32.54 37.43 7.21
CA GLU A 457 -32.32 36.02 7.51
C GLU A 457 -31.48 35.81 8.79
N SER A 458 -30.35 36.50 8.90
CA SER A 458 -29.46 36.34 10.04
C SER A 458 -30.01 36.96 11.30
N ALA A 459 -30.81 38.01 11.25
CA ALA A 459 -31.42 38.64 12.41
C ALA A 459 -32.43 37.72 13.10
N ALA A 460 -33.14 36.86 12.36
CA ALA A 460 -34.01 35.81 12.94
C ALA A 460 -33.19 34.72 13.65
N GLU A 461 -31.99 34.45 13.20
CA GLU A 461 -31.09 33.48 13.83
C GLU A 461 -30.27 34.09 14.99
N LEU A 462 -30.03 35.40 14.98
CA LEU A 462 -29.22 36.12 15.97
C LEU A 462 -30.04 36.61 17.20
N SER A 463 -31.30 36.23 17.37
CA SER A 463 -32.08 36.55 18.61
C SER A 463 -31.28 36.13 19.84
N PRO A 464 -31.04 36.98 20.84
CA PRO A 464 -30.21 36.67 21.98
C PRO A 464 -30.74 35.43 22.71
N VAL A 465 -29.88 34.43 22.89
CA VAL A 465 -30.16 33.28 23.73
C VAL A 465 -30.20 33.76 25.15
N ARG A 466 -31.39 34.03 25.72
CA ARG A 466 -31.53 34.37 27.15
C ARG A 466 -31.03 33.18 27.96
N LEU A 467 -29.83 33.33 28.48
CA LEU A 467 -29.27 32.44 29.47
C LEU A 467 -30.05 32.63 30.78
N VAL A 468 -31.02 31.79 31.07
CA VAL A 468 -31.62 31.72 32.39
C VAL A 468 -30.57 31.12 33.31
N PRO A 469 -30.18 31.81 34.41
CA PRO A 469 -29.20 31.24 35.32
C PRO A 469 -29.83 30.02 36.01
N LYS A 470 -29.54 28.84 35.56
CA LYS A 470 -29.75 27.58 36.29
C LYS A 470 -28.48 27.27 37.05
N LYS A 471 -28.62 26.77 38.29
CA LYS A 471 -27.46 26.31 39.08
C LYS A 471 -26.56 25.45 38.19
N PRO A 472 -25.25 25.75 38.10
CA PRO A 472 -24.33 25.05 37.19
C PRO A 472 -24.23 23.61 37.60
N VAL A 473 -24.48 22.71 36.67
CA VAL A 473 -24.22 21.28 36.84
C VAL A 473 -22.69 21.13 36.79
N GLY A 474 -22.10 20.56 37.84
CA GLY A 474 -20.64 20.35 37.90
C GLY A 474 -19.85 21.44 38.68
N SER A 475 -20.51 22.39 39.34
CA SER A 475 -19.86 23.44 40.14
C SER A 475 -18.90 22.94 41.23
N TRP A 476 -18.99 21.68 41.59
CA TRP A 476 -18.09 21.04 42.55
C TRP A 476 -16.69 20.79 41.99
N LEU A 477 -16.55 20.54 40.67
CA LEU A 477 -15.25 20.37 40.01
C LEU A 477 -14.43 21.68 39.96
N TRP A 478 -15.13 22.84 40.00
CA TRP A 478 -14.47 24.15 39.83
C TRP A 478 -14.31 24.92 41.14
N LYS A 479 -14.86 24.45 42.22
CA LYS A 479 -14.59 24.95 43.59
C LYS A 479 -13.34 24.32 44.20
N ALA A 480 -12.58 23.55 43.40
CA ALA A 480 -11.32 22.97 43.85
C ALA A 480 -10.32 24.08 44.19
N SER A 481 -9.94 24.11 45.46
CA SER A 481 -8.89 25.01 45.93
C SER A 481 -7.56 24.75 45.20
N PRO A 482 -6.62 25.71 45.15
CA PRO A 482 -5.27 25.44 44.58
C PRO A 482 -4.55 24.23 45.16
N ALA A 483 -4.93 23.83 46.40
CA ALA A 483 -4.46 22.60 47.03
C ALA A 483 -5.09 21.33 46.42
N GLN A 484 -6.39 21.40 46.11
CA GLN A 484 -7.10 20.29 45.44
C GLN A 484 -6.68 20.11 43.96
N LEU A 485 -6.36 21.20 43.23
CA LEU A 485 -5.79 21.14 41.91
C LEU A 485 -4.39 20.54 41.92
N ARG A 486 -3.56 20.85 42.96
CA ARG A 486 -2.27 20.19 43.16
C ARG A 486 -2.43 18.69 43.49
N SER A 487 -3.46 18.33 44.28
CA SER A 487 -3.75 16.91 44.61
C SER A 487 -4.29 16.16 43.42
N MET A 488 -5.08 16.77 42.53
CA MET A 488 -5.50 16.18 41.24
C MET A 488 -4.35 16.02 40.28
N GLY A 489 -3.44 17.02 40.17
CA GLY A 489 -2.21 16.92 39.42
C GLY A 489 -1.25 15.87 40.00
N ALA A 490 -1.16 15.74 41.30
CA ALA A 490 -0.41 14.70 42.00
C ALA A 490 -1.05 13.31 41.80
N ALA A 491 -2.37 13.23 41.79
CA ALA A 491 -3.10 11.99 41.51
C ALA A 491 -2.94 11.56 40.02
N ALA A 492 -3.02 12.52 39.09
CA ALA A 492 -2.72 12.25 37.67
C ALA A 492 -1.27 11.82 37.47
N MET A 493 -0.33 12.46 38.17
CA MET A 493 1.08 12.06 38.15
C MET A 493 1.31 10.71 38.83
N ALA A 494 0.58 10.39 39.92
CA ALA A 494 0.62 9.08 40.56
C ALA A 494 0.02 7.99 39.68
N VAL A 495 -1.02 8.27 38.88
CA VAL A 495 -1.57 7.34 37.87
C VAL A 495 -0.57 7.16 36.72
N CYS A 496 0.05 8.21 36.23
CA CYS A 496 1.12 8.11 35.25
C CYS A 496 2.33 7.34 35.78
N LEU A 497 2.74 7.56 37.03
CA LEU A 497 3.81 6.82 37.69
C LEU A 497 3.40 5.36 37.96
N ALA A 498 2.13 5.08 38.32
CA ALA A 498 1.62 3.72 38.47
C ALA A 498 1.56 3.00 37.13
N LEU A 499 1.17 3.68 36.04
CA LEU A 499 1.23 3.15 34.68
C LEU A 499 2.67 2.89 34.24
N VAL A 500 3.61 3.77 34.56
CA VAL A 500 5.04 3.56 34.37
C VAL A 500 5.56 2.39 35.23
N PHE A 501 5.06 2.22 36.48
CA PHE A 501 5.40 1.09 37.35
C PHE A 501 4.80 -0.24 36.88
N ILE A 502 3.57 -0.20 36.35
CA ILE A 502 2.92 -1.37 35.73
C ILE A 502 3.63 -1.75 34.45
N SER A 503 4.06 -0.77 33.63
CA SER A 503 4.85 -1.01 32.43
C SER A 503 6.27 -1.47 32.75
N THR A 504 6.90 -0.96 33.82
CA THR A 504 8.21 -1.46 34.28
C THR A 504 8.10 -2.85 34.96
N GLY A 505 6.99 -3.16 35.64
CA GLY A 505 6.70 -4.52 36.14
C GLY A 505 6.45 -5.50 34.99
N SER A 506 5.74 -5.07 33.96
CA SER A 506 5.60 -5.79 32.70
C SER A 506 6.96 -5.94 31.97
N LEU A 507 7.81 -4.92 32.00
CA LEU A 507 9.16 -4.94 31.42
C LEU A 507 10.08 -5.92 32.16
N VAL A 508 9.99 -6.02 33.46
CA VAL A 508 10.78 -7.02 34.25
C VAL A 508 10.28 -8.44 33.96
N THR A 509 8.97 -8.62 33.80
CA THR A 509 8.38 -9.89 33.38
C THR A 509 8.70 -10.21 31.91
N GLN A 510 8.68 -9.23 31.04
CA GLN A 510 9.13 -9.36 29.65
C GLN A 510 10.64 -9.58 29.55
N ALA A 511 11.45 -8.90 30.34
CA ALA A 511 12.88 -9.13 30.39
C ALA A 511 13.24 -10.55 30.90
N ARG A 512 12.48 -11.08 31.88
CA ARG A 512 12.58 -12.49 32.26
C ARG A 512 12.11 -13.43 31.14
N ARG A 513 11.02 -13.12 30.45
CA ARG A 513 10.58 -13.87 29.26
C ARG A 513 11.57 -13.75 28.12
N ALA A 514 12.12 -12.57 27.86
CA ALA A 514 13.13 -12.34 26.83
C ALA A 514 14.46 -13.09 27.13
N SER A 515 14.81 -13.32 28.40
CA SER A 515 15.96 -14.11 28.77
C SER A 515 15.78 -15.62 28.53
N LEU A 516 14.57 -16.08 28.31
CA LEU A 516 14.19 -17.43 27.92
C LEU A 516 13.98 -17.62 26.41
N VAL A 517 14.16 -16.56 25.62
CA VAL A 517 14.17 -16.62 24.16
C VAL A 517 15.60 -16.74 23.66
N ARG A 518 15.86 -17.77 22.91
CA ARG A 518 17.15 -18.01 22.25
C ARG A 518 16.96 -17.77 20.75
N SER A 519 17.90 -17.05 20.13
CA SER A 519 17.90 -16.80 18.70
C SER A 519 19.05 -17.57 18.04
N TYR A 520 18.72 -18.18 16.91
CA TYR A 520 19.63 -18.97 16.11
C TYR A 520 19.63 -18.45 14.67
N THR A 521 20.74 -18.57 13.98
CA THR A 521 20.88 -18.27 12.57
C THR A 521 21.29 -19.56 11.86
N PRO A 522 20.39 -20.14 11.04
CA PRO A 522 20.70 -21.34 10.28
C PRO A 522 21.87 -21.11 9.32
N VAL A 523 22.67 -22.14 9.09
CA VAL A 523 23.80 -22.04 8.17
C VAL A 523 23.29 -22.05 6.73
N GLN A 524 23.67 -21.02 5.99
CA GLN A 524 23.23 -20.84 4.60
C GLN A 524 24.07 -21.68 3.66
N SER A 525 23.45 -22.26 2.64
CA SER A 525 24.12 -22.93 1.53
C SER A 525 24.13 -22.05 0.28
N ASP A 526 25.27 -22.00 -0.39
CA ASP A 526 25.42 -21.35 -1.72
C ASP A 526 25.40 -22.39 -2.86
N ALA A 527 24.94 -23.60 -2.63
CA ALA A 527 24.80 -24.62 -3.66
C ALA A 527 23.71 -24.26 -4.66
N VAL A 528 23.85 -24.77 -5.89
CA VAL A 528 22.76 -24.78 -6.86
C VAL A 528 21.67 -25.71 -6.30
N LEU A 529 20.43 -25.25 -6.34
CA LEU A 529 19.28 -26.01 -5.86
C LEU A 529 18.59 -26.69 -7.05
N LEU A 530 18.39 -27.99 -6.95
CA LEU A 530 17.53 -28.73 -7.84
C LEU A 530 16.13 -28.77 -7.22
N SER A 531 15.24 -27.96 -7.76
CA SER A 531 13.87 -27.80 -7.21
C SER A 531 12.83 -27.88 -8.33
N PRO A 532 11.60 -28.34 -8.06
CA PRO A 532 10.54 -28.45 -9.07
C PRO A 532 10.23 -27.09 -9.74
N GLY A 533 9.88 -27.13 -11.01
CA GLY A 533 9.35 -25.98 -11.73
C GLY A 533 10.29 -24.80 -11.96
N MET A 534 11.59 -25.00 -11.80
CA MET A 534 12.59 -23.95 -12.01
C MET A 534 13.91 -24.50 -12.53
N GLY A 535 14.71 -23.63 -13.15
CA GLY A 535 16.02 -23.97 -13.63
C GLY A 535 16.11 -24.09 -15.15
N TYR A 536 17.09 -24.81 -15.62
CA TYR A 536 17.23 -25.11 -17.03
C TYR A 536 16.26 -26.19 -17.49
N ALA A 537 15.70 -26.00 -18.70
CA ALA A 537 14.87 -26.98 -19.41
C ALA A 537 15.54 -27.31 -20.79
N PRO A 538 16.54 -28.19 -20.83
CA PRO A 538 17.24 -28.57 -22.06
C PRO A 538 16.34 -29.34 -23.00
N TRP A 539 16.70 -29.40 -24.32
CA TRP A 539 16.02 -30.21 -25.30
C TRP A 539 15.94 -31.66 -24.88
N ALA A 540 14.74 -32.22 -24.82
CA ALA A 540 14.52 -33.61 -24.41
C ALA A 540 15.17 -34.62 -25.36
N ASN A 541 15.32 -34.29 -26.64
CA ASN A 541 15.94 -35.13 -27.67
C ASN A 541 17.46 -34.94 -27.84
N ALA A 542 18.08 -34.11 -26.97
CA ALA A 542 19.55 -33.97 -26.97
C ALA A 542 20.18 -35.08 -26.08
N GLU A 543 21.21 -35.81 -26.62
CA GLU A 543 21.88 -36.93 -25.93
C GLU A 543 22.47 -36.50 -24.58
N GLU A 544 22.99 -35.24 -24.50
CA GLU A 544 23.57 -34.68 -23.28
C GLU A 544 22.55 -34.52 -22.14
N THR A 545 21.29 -34.29 -22.49
CA THR A 545 20.19 -34.03 -21.49
C THR A 545 19.92 -35.22 -20.59
N GLU A 546 20.12 -36.44 -21.06
CA GLU A 546 19.89 -37.65 -20.27
C GLU A 546 20.66 -37.67 -18.96
N ASN A 547 21.88 -37.10 -18.96
CA ASN A 547 22.79 -37.10 -17.81
C ASN A 547 22.86 -35.74 -17.08
N MET A 548 22.14 -34.73 -17.57
CA MET A 548 22.11 -33.41 -16.92
C MET A 548 21.30 -33.44 -15.63
N GLN A 549 21.75 -32.67 -14.63
CA GLN A 549 21.05 -32.44 -13.36
C GLN A 549 20.05 -31.28 -13.50
N THR A 550 18.86 -31.58 -14.04
CA THR A 550 17.78 -30.59 -14.20
C THR A 550 16.46 -31.15 -13.70
N SER A 551 15.57 -30.31 -13.20
CA SER A 551 14.20 -30.68 -12.83
C SER A 551 13.22 -30.62 -14.01
N LEU A 552 13.67 -30.07 -15.14
CA LEU A 552 12.85 -29.81 -16.31
C LEU A 552 13.54 -30.36 -17.56
N VAL A 553 12.71 -30.71 -18.57
CA VAL A 553 13.14 -30.98 -19.96
C VAL A 553 12.20 -30.24 -20.91
N TYR A 554 12.67 -29.90 -22.11
CA TYR A 554 11.89 -29.16 -23.10
C TYR A 554 11.50 -30.05 -24.26
N VAL A 555 10.20 -30.08 -24.55
CA VAL A 555 9.62 -30.86 -25.67
C VAL A 555 8.93 -29.89 -26.63
N GLU A 556 9.47 -29.75 -27.83
CA GLU A 556 8.82 -29.05 -28.92
C GLU A 556 8.34 -30.08 -29.95
N LEU A 557 7.05 -30.05 -30.21
CA LEU A 557 6.39 -31.03 -31.07
C LEU A 557 5.78 -30.36 -32.29
N ARG A 558 6.20 -30.75 -33.47
CA ARG A 558 5.56 -30.36 -34.73
C ARG A 558 4.28 -31.13 -34.92
N TRP A 559 3.24 -30.45 -35.38
CA TRP A 559 1.97 -31.12 -35.65
C TRP A 559 2.05 -32.26 -36.70
N ALA A 560 2.89 -32.07 -37.74
CA ALA A 560 3.13 -33.08 -38.76
C ALA A 560 3.64 -34.41 -38.18
N ASP A 561 4.46 -34.32 -37.13
CA ASP A 561 5.03 -35.55 -36.51
C ASP A 561 4.02 -36.20 -35.53
N TRP A 562 3.15 -35.39 -34.92
CA TRP A 562 2.12 -35.83 -34.00
C TRP A 562 0.98 -36.61 -34.72
N GLU A 563 0.47 -36.07 -35.86
CA GLU A 563 -0.70 -36.58 -36.59
C GLU A 563 -0.40 -36.81 -38.06
N PRO A 564 0.44 -37.78 -38.41
CA PRO A 564 0.87 -38.01 -39.79
C PRO A 564 -0.31 -38.39 -40.73
N GLU A 565 -1.35 -39.05 -40.24
CA GLU A 565 -2.62 -39.35 -40.93
C GLU A 565 -3.79 -38.83 -40.09
N GLU A 566 -4.90 -38.39 -40.73
CA GLU A 566 -6.05 -37.83 -40.04
C GLU A 566 -6.58 -38.72 -38.93
N GLY A 567 -6.53 -38.28 -37.68
CA GLY A 567 -6.98 -39.03 -36.51
C GLY A 567 -6.03 -40.13 -36.05
N VAL A 568 -4.83 -40.22 -36.59
CA VAL A 568 -3.80 -41.19 -36.18
C VAL A 568 -2.67 -40.49 -35.50
N PHE A 569 -2.57 -40.63 -34.18
CA PHE A 569 -1.60 -39.95 -33.34
C PHE A 569 -0.38 -40.83 -33.06
N ASN A 570 0.81 -40.28 -33.24
CA ASN A 570 2.08 -41.01 -33.24
C ASN A 570 2.73 -41.03 -31.85
N LEU A 571 2.24 -41.89 -30.98
CA LEU A 571 2.77 -42.05 -29.63
C LEU A 571 4.17 -42.64 -29.60
N ASP A 572 4.47 -43.55 -30.55
CA ASP A 572 5.80 -44.16 -30.65
C ASP A 572 6.85 -43.11 -30.95
N PHE A 573 6.56 -42.12 -31.82
CA PHE A 573 7.42 -41.00 -32.09
C PHE A 573 7.73 -40.17 -30.83
N MET A 574 6.71 -39.89 -30.04
CA MET A 574 6.90 -39.11 -28.79
C MET A 574 7.88 -39.80 -27.85
N GLU A 575 7.82 -41.12 -27.73
CA GLU A 575 8.76 -41.86 -26.87
C GLU A 575 10.15 -42.00 -27.51
N GLU A 576 10.21 -42.34 -28.80
CA GLU A 576 11.46 -42.57 -29.52
C GLU A 576 12.28 -41.27 -29.65
N GLU A 577 11.64 -40.09 -29.92
CA GLU A 577 12.29 -38.82 -30.10
C GLU A 577 12.62 -38.17 -28.76
N PHE A 578 11.72 -38.18 -27.79
CA PHE A 578 11.86 -37.38 -26.57
C PHE A 578 12.19 -38.20 -25.31
N ASN A 579 12.28 -39.51 -25.37
CA ASN A 579 12.67 -40.38 -24.27
C ASN A 579 11.86 -40.14 -22.96
N LEU A 580 10.54 -39.92 -23.09
CA LEU A 580 9.67 -39.47 -22.02
C LEU A 580 9.64 -40.39 -20.81
N THR A 581 9.70 -41.72 -21.05
CA THR A 581 9.77 -42.73 -19.96
C THR A 581 11.00 -42.56 -19.10
N LEU A 582 12.17 -42.22 -19.68
CA LEU A 582 13.38 -41.95 -18.92
C LEU A 582 13.19 -40.72 -18.01
N TYR A 583 12.76 -39.59 -18.58
CA TYR A 583 12.62 -38.36 -17.81
C TYR A 583 11.56 -38.46 -16.72
N ARG A 584 10.49 -39.16 -16.96
CA ARG A 584 9.50 -39.47 -15.93
C ARG A 584 10.12 -40.31 -14.80
N SER A 585 10.97 -41.28 -15.12
CA SER A 585 11.69 -42.07 -14.10
C SER A 585 12.74 -41.29 -13.31
N GLN A 586 13.20 -40.17 -13.86
CA GLN A 586 14.11 -39.20 -13.22
C GLN A 586 13.37 -38.08 -12.46
N GLU A 587 12.05 -38.15 -12.37
CA GLU A 587 11.20 -37.16 -11.70
C GLU A 587 11.34 -35.75 -12.28
N ARG A 588 11.55 -35.62 -13.60
CA ARG A 588 11.61 -34.34 -14.30
C ARG A 588 10.23 -34.02 -14.89
N GLN A 589 9.91 -32.72 -14.95
CA GLN A 589 8.68 -32.22 -15.58
C GLN A 589 8.98 -31.69 -16.98
N VAL A 590 7.97 -31.66 -17.84
CA VAL A 590 8.07 -31.21 -19.24
C VAL A 590 7.62 -29.77 -19.36
N VAL A 591 8.44 -28.94 -20.01
CA VAL A 591 8.05 -27.68 -20.65
C VAL A 591 7.68 -28.01 -22.09
N PHE A 592 6.43 -27.82 -22.46
CA PHE A 592 5.88 -28.32 -23.73
C PHE A 592 5.48 -27.15 -24.66
N ARG A 593 5.90 -27.25 -25.94
CA ARG A 593 5.47 -26.35 -27.01
C ARG A 593 5.00 -27.17 -28.20
N PHE A 594 3.80 -26.87 -28.72
CA PHE A 594 3.26 -27.49 -29.94
C PHE A 594 3.30 -26.46 -31.06
N ILE A 595 3.93 -26.80 -32.19
CA ILE A 595 4.20 -25.83 -33.26
C ILE A 595 3.55 -26.26 -34.58
N CYS A 596 3.17 -25.26 -35.39
CA CYS A 596 2.54 -25.42 -36.71
C CYS A 596 3.34 -24.77 -37.85
N ASP A 597 4.43 -24.11 -37.53
CA ASP A 597 5.23 -23.31 -38.47
C ASP A 597 6.64 -23.07 -37.88
N GLU A 598 7.66 -23.75 -38.45
CA GLU A 598 9.06 -23.64 -38.03
C GLU A 598 9.90 -23.18 -39.21
N PRO A 599 10.41 -21.94 -39.28
CA PRO A 599 11.35 -21.51 -40.30
C PRO A 599 12.67 -22.28 -40.21
N THR A 600 13.05 -22.98 -41.28
CA THR A 600 14.35 -23.70 -41.38
C THR A 600 15.13 -23.38 -42.65
N GLY A 601 16.28 -24.03 -42.83
CA GLY A 601 17.09 -23.85 -44.04
C GLY A 601 16.50 -24.49 -45.29
N GLU A 602 15.45 -25.32 -45.19
CA GLU A 602 14.81 -26.05 -46.27
C GLU A 602 13.29 -25.77 -46.26
N ASP A 603 12.69 -25.72 -47.48
CA ASP A 603 11.24 -25.52 -47.61
C ASP A 603 10.50 -26.82 -47.19
N HIS A 604 9.62 -26.69 -46.17
CA HIS A 604 8.90 -27.82 -45.59
C HIS A 604 7.54 -27.35 -45.02
N ILE A 605 6.80 -28.31 -44.47
CA ILE A 605 5.47 -28.09 -43.92
C ILE A 605 5.40 -28.77 -42.53
N ASP A 606 5.10 -28.01 -41.50
CA ASP A 606 5.04 -28.47 -40.09
C ASP A 606 3.64 -28.92 -39.65
N ILE A 607 2.65 -28.73 -40.50
CA ILE A 607 1.31 -29.31 -40.33
C ILE A 607 1.16 -30.61 -41.06
N PRO A 608 0.23 -31.50 -40.67
CA PRO A 608 -0.06 -32.74 -41.35
C PRO A 608 -0.34 -32.53 -42.84
N LEU A 609 0.24 -33.35 -43.71
CA LEU A 609 0.06 -33.27 -45.15
C LEU A 609 -1.42 -33.35 -45.55
N TRP A 610 -2.20 -34.22 -44.88
CA TRP A 610 -3.65 -34.35 -45.10
C TRP A 610 -4.39 -33.03 -44.80
N LEU A 611 -3.92 -32.25 -43.77
CA LEU A 611 -4.53 -30.97 -43.40
C LEU A 611 -4.12 -29.88 -44.41
N TYR A 612 -2.85 -29.87 -44.83
CA TYR A 612 -2.38 -29.00 -45.88
C TYR A 612 -3.19 -29.16 -47.18
N GLU A 613 -3.44 -30.44 -47.62
CA GLU A 613 -4.24 -30.73 -48.79
C GLU A 613 -5.71 -30.29 -48.63
N LYS A 614 -6.27 -30.34 -47.41
CA LYS A 614 -7.66 -29.96 -47.16
C LYS A 614 -7.85 -28.45 -47.13
N THR A 615 -6.92 -27.72 -46.56
CA THR A 615 -7.03 -26.26 -46.39
C THR A 615 -6.51 -25.50 -47.60
N GLY A 616 -5.28 -25.75 -48.01
CA GLY A 616 -4.65 -25.19 -49.23
C GLY A 616 -4.58 -23.69 -49.31
N ASP A 617 -4.80 -22.97 -48.21
CA ASP A 617 -4.98 -21.53 -48.16
C ASP A 617 -3.91 -20.80 -47.31
N GLY A 618 -2.88 -21.48 -46.82
CA GLY A 618 -1.69 -20.90 -46.22
C GLY A 618 -0.69 -20.42 -47.26
N GLN A 619 0.48 -20.00 -46.85
CA GLN A 619 1.51 -19.38 -47.70
C GLN A 619 2.89 -19.95 -47.43
N HIS A 620 3.57 -20.44 -48.52
CA HIS A 620 5.01 -20.67 -48.43
C HIS A 620 5.77 -19.35 -48.37
N TYR A 621 6.82 -19.32 -47.58
CA TYR A 621 7.61 -18.11 -47.37
C TYR A 621 9.10 -18.36 -47.47
N VAL A 622 9.83 -17.27 -47.76
CA VAL A 622 11.28 -17.17 -47.70
C VAL A 622 11.58 -15.90 -46.91
N THR A 623 12.12 -16.04 -45.72
CA THR A 623 12.49 -14.92 -44.87
C THR A 623 13.98 -14.91 -44.56
N ASP A 624 14.46 -13.90 -43.90
CA ASP A 624 15.88 -13.82 -43.50
C ASP A 624 16.29 -14.89 -42.51
N TYR A 625 15.29 -15.45 -41.76
CA TYR A 625 15.50 -16.50 -40.76
C TYR A 625 15.08 -17.90 -41.22
N GLY A 626 14.60 -18.06 -42.44
CA GLY A 626 14.31 -19.41 -42.96
C GLY A 626 13.21 -19.49 -44.02
N LEU A 627 12.94 -20.72 -44.43
CA LEU A 627 11.89 -21.12 -45.35
C LEU A 627 10.88 -22.00 -44.62
N GLY A 628 9.62 -21.98 -45.06
CA GLY A 628 8.59 -22.84 -44.50
C GLY A 628 7.21 -22.54 -45.07
N TYR A 629 6.20 -23.00 -44.37
CA TYR A 629 4.79 -22.80 -44.71
C TYR A 629 4.00 -22.24 -43.51
N SER A 630 3.46 -21.04 -43.68
CA SER A 630 2.62 -20.41 -42.69
C SER A 630 1.13 -20.75 -42.99
N PRO A 631 0.43 -21.49 -42.12
CA PRO A 631 -0.98 -21.84 -42.33
C PRO A 631 -1.90 -20.61 -42.22
N ASN A 632 -3.10 -20.73 -42.81
CA ASN A 632 -4.13 -19.74 -42.51
C ASN A 632 -4.79 -20.05 -41.17
N TYR A 633 -4.33 -19.45 -40.09
CA TYR A 633 -4.84 -19.67 -38.73
C TYR A 633 -6.32 -19.23 -38.52
N ALA A 634 -6.94 -18.52 -39.49
CA ALA A 634 -8.36 -18.19 -39.46
C ALA A 634 -9.24 -19.24 -40.18
N ASN A 635 -8.64 -20.26 -40.79
CA ASN A 635 -9.40 -21.33 -41.51
C ASN A 635 -10.14 -22.21 -40.49
N GLU A 636 -11.44 -22.35 -40.65
CA GLU A 636 -12.29 -23.11 -39.73
C GLU A 636 -11.94 -24.63 -39.70
N THR A 637 -11.54 -25.22 -40.84
CA THR A 637 -11.12 -26.62 -40.90
C THR A 637 -9.81 -26.83 -40.13
N PHE A 638 -8.87 -25.86 -40.21
CA PHE A 638 -7.63 -25.88 -39.49
C PHE A 638 -7.87 -25.80 -37.97
N ILE A 639 -8.70 -24.83 -37.51
CA ILE A 639 -9.03 -24.68 -36.10
C ILE A 639 -9.67 -25.96 -35.53
N GLN A 640 -10.64 -26.54 -36.22
CA GLN A 640 -11.32 -27.79 -35.77
C GLN A 640 -10.37 -28.99 -35.72
N ALA A 641 -9.41 -29.06 -36.62
CA ALA A 641 -8.38 -30.10 -36.62
C ALA A 641 -7.42 -29.90 -35.42
N HIS A 642 -7.00 -28.64 -35.17
CA HIS A 642 -6.18 -28.31 -34.03
C HIS A 642 -6.87 -28.65 -32.69
N GLU A 643 -8.15 -28.29 -32.53
CA GLU A 643 -8.95 -28.65 -31.36
C GLU A 643 -8.89 -30.16 -31.04
N LYS A 644 -8.91 -31.00 -32.06
CA LYS A 644 -8.82 -32.46 -31.93
C LYS A 644 -7.40 -32.94 -31.62
N ALA A 645 -6.40 -32.35 -32.26
CA ALA A 645 -5.00 -32.71 -32.03
C ALA A 645 -4.56 -32.44 -30.59
N ILE A 646 -4.96 -31.30 -30.03
CA ILE A 646 -4.67 -30.95 -28.62
C ILE A 646 -5.49 -31.84 -27.68
N ALA A 647 -6.77 -32.13 -27.99
CA ALA A 647 -7.57 -33.04 -27.17
C ALA A 647 -6.93 -34.42 -27.08
N ALA A 648 -6.38 -34.93 -28.18
CA ALA A 648 -5.67 -36.22 -28.19
C ALA A 648 -4.38 -36.20 -27.34
N LEU A 649 -3.64 -35.11 -27.36
CA LEU A 649 -2.50 -34.93 -26.43
C LEU A 649 -2.97 -34.99 -24.97
N GLY A 650 -4.07 -34.31 -24.64
CA GLY A 650 -4.66 -34.36 -23.30
C GLY A 650 -5.13 -35.74 -22.85
N GLU A 651 -5.68 -36.55 -23.76
CA GLU A 651 -6.08 -37.94 -23.47
C GLU A 651 -4.89 -38.83 -23.05
N VAL A 652 -3.69 -38.51 -23.55
CA VAL A 652 -2.47 -39.29 -23.26
C VAL A 652 -1.65 -38.71 -22.14
N PHE A 653 -1.45 -37.38 -22.11
CA PHE A 653 -0.49 -36.72 -21.24
C PHE A 653 -1.13 -35.81 -20.19
N GLY A 654 -2.44 -35.56 -20.23
CA GLY A 654 -3.15 -34.66 -19.35
C GLY A 654 -3.58 -35.25 -18.00
N GLY A 655 -3.16 -36.48 -17.69
CA GLY A 655 -3.62 -37.19 -16.49
C GLY A 655 -2.76 -37.01 -15.23
N ASP A 656 -1.64 -36.37 -15.34
CA ASP A 656 -0.68 -36.11 -14.23
C ASP A 656 0.13 -34.81 -14.46
N ASP A 657 1.02 -34.51 -13.54
CA ASP A 657 1.85 -33.28 -13.54
C ASP A 657 3.14 -33.43 -14.39
N PHE A 658 3.23 -34.38 -15.29
CA PHE A 658 4.43 -34.56 -16.10
C PHE A 658 4.55 -33.47 -17.19
N PHE A 659 3.48 -33.20 -17.96
CA PHE A 659 3.35 -32.07 -18.89
C PHE A 659 2.77 -30.88 -18.14
N HIS A 660 3.57 -30.25 -17.29
CA HIS A 660 3.09 -29.28 -16.30
C HIS A 660 3.27 -27.81 -16.72
N TYR A 661 4.21 -27.54 -17.64
CA TYR A 661 4.49 -26.18 -18.13
C TYR A 661 4.23 -26.13 -19.63
N ILE A 662 3.27 -25.31 -20.07
CA ILE A 662 2.86 -25.26 -21.47
C ILE A 662 3.09 -23.87 -22.02
N GLU A 663 4.01 -23.77 -22.98
CA GLU A 663 4.16 -22.60 -23.84
C GLU A 663 3.15 -22.73 -24.98
N LEU A 664 2.20 -21.80 -25.05
CA LEU A 664 1.16 -21.81 -26.08
C LEU A 664 1.77 -21.47 -27.44
N GLY A 665 2.17 -22.49 -28.19
CA GLY A 665 2.99 -22.41 -29.38
C GLY A 665 2.29 -22.64 -30.71
N SER A 666 0.96 -22.74 -30.76
CA SER A 666 0.24 -23.11 -31.99
C SER A 666 0.15 -22.02 -33.06
N LEU A 667 0.58 -20.80 -32.76
CA LEU A 667 0.41 -19.63 -33.64
C LEU A 667 1.73 -18.97 -34.00
N GLY A 668 1.97 -18.78 -35.31
CA GLY A 668 3.10 -18.04 -35.81
C GLY A 668 4.37 -18.90 -35.96
N HIS A 669 5.44 -18.24 -36.43
CA HIS A 669 6.75 -18.86 -36.56
C HIS A 669 7.26 -19.31 -35.19
N TRP A 670 7.79 -20.56 -35.14
CA TRP A 670 8.22 -21.25 -33.89
C TRP A 670 7.17 -21.27 -32.79
N GLY A 671 5.90 -20.95 -33.12
CA GLY A 671 4.85 -20.80 -32.13
C GLY A 671 4.96 -19.53 -31.30
N GLU A 672 5.70 -18.54 -31.71
CA GLU A 672 6.01 -17.34 -30.94
C GLU A 672 5.07 -16.14 -31.20
N TYR A 673 3.87 -16.41 -31.71
CA TYR A 673 2.84 -15.38 -31.95
C TYR A 673 3.32 -14.23 -32.85
N HIS A 674 4.14 -14.54 -33.84
CA HIS A 674 4.50 -13.58 -34.88
C HIS A 674 4.62 -14.25 -36.26
N VAL A 675 4.37 -13.50 -37.31
CA VAL A 675 4.64 -13.86 -38.68
C VAL A 675 5.29 -12.66 -39.40
N ASN A 676 6.06 -12.92 -40.45
CA ASN A 676 6.70 -11.86 -41.19
C ASN A 676 5.69 -11.13 -42.09
N LEU A 677 5.08 -10.06 -41.60
CA LEU A 677 4.11 -9.26 -42.32
C LEU A 677 4.73 -8.52 -43.53
N GLU A 678 6.05 -8.22 -43.50
CA GLU A 678 6.74 -7.55 -44.61
C GLU A 678 6.87 -8.43 -45.84
N GLN A 679 6.87 -9.75 -45.65
CA GLN A 679 6.83 -10.74 -46.74
C GLN A 679 5.41 -10.98 -47.24
N GLY A 680 4.43 -10.30 -46.71
CA GLY A 680 3.03 -10.42 -47.12
C GLY A 680 2.32 -11.66 -46.64
N LEU A 681 2.80 -12.26 -45.56
CA LEU A 681 2.11 -13.36 -44.88
C LEU A 681 0.76 -12.88 -44.26
N ASN A 682 -0.19 -13.81 -44.15
CA ASN A 682 -1.44 -13.54 -43.50
C ASN A 682 -1.20 -13.14 -42.02
N PRO A 683 -1.79 -12.05 -41.55
CA PRO A 683 -1.65 -11.67 -40.14
C PRO A 683 -2.25 -12.75 -39.24
N LEU A 684 -1.75 -12.84 -38.02
CA LEU A 684 -2.33 -13.70 -36.99
C LEU A 684 -3.80 -13.34 -36.72
N PRO A 685 -4.62 -14.30 -36.29
CA PRO A 685 -6.05 -14.08 -36.12
C PRO A 685 -6.32 -13.16 -34.91
N MET A 686 -7.51 -12.54 -34.93
CA MET A 686 -8.02 -11.69 -33.86
C MET A 686 -8.28 -12.49 -32.56
N TYR A 687 -8.40 -11.77 -31.46
CA TYR A 687 -8.64 -12.30 -30.11
C TYR A 687 -9.64 -13.46 -30.03
N ASP A 688 -10.84 -13.32 -30.60
CA ASP A 688 -11.88 -14.38 -30.52
C ASP A 688 -11.43 -15.69 -31.16
N THR A 689 -10.65 -15.63 -32.24
CA THR A 689 -10.11 -16.83 -32.91
C THR A 689 -8.93 -17.38 -32.12
N ARG A 690 -8.04 -16.54 -31.57
CA ARG A 690 -6.92 -16.99 -30.74
C ARG A 690 -7.40 -17.75 -29.50
N VAL A 691 -8.48 -17.32 -28.88
CA VAL A 691 -9.09 -18.03 -27.74
C VAL A 691 -9.50 -19.46 -28.10
N ARG A 692 -9.86 -19.75 -29.35
CA ARG A 692 -10.17 -21.12 -29.82
C ARG A 692 -8.92 -22.02 -29.87
N TYR A 693 -7.74 -21.44 -30.08
CA TYR A 693 -6.48 -22.20 -29.97
C TYR A 693 -6.08 -22.47 -28.52
N ILE A 694 -6.47 -21.63 -27.59
CA ILE A 694 -6.15 -21.74 -26.17
C ILE A 694 -7.08 -22.71 -25.44
N THR A 695 -8.39 -22.64 -25.72
CA THR A 695 -9.41 -23.38 -24.96
C THR A 695 -9.17 -24.91 -24.95
N PRO A 696 -8.71 -25.56 -26.04
CA PRO A 696 -8.40 -26.99 -26.05
C PRO A 696 -7.29 -27.35 -25.06
N TYR A 697 -6.25 -26.55 -24.93
CA TYR A 697 -5.19 -26.78 -23.96
C TYR A 697 -5.69 -26.73 -22.51
N LEU A 698 -6.53 -25.74 -22.18
CA LEU A 698 -7.11 -25.62 -20.84
C LEU A 698 -7.99 -26.84 -20.47
N ALA A 699 -8.58 -27.46 -21.46
CA ALA A 699 -9.37 -28.69 -21.25
C ALA A 699 -8.48 -29.94 -21.20
N ALA A 700 -7.38 -29.97 -21.95
CA ALA A 700 -6.46 -31.09 -22.05
C ALA A 700 -5.54 -31.22 -20.83
N PHE A 701 -5.09 -30.08 -20.28
CA PHE A 701 -4.12 -30.03 -19.18
C PHE A 701 -4.61 -29.04 -18.08
N PRO A 702 -5.66 -29.41 -17.34
CA PRO A 702 -6.35 -28.47 -16.43
C PRO A 702 -5.47 -27.91 -15.30
N ASP A 703 -4.44 -28.65 -14.88
CA ASP A 703 -3.57 -28.30 -13.75
C ASP A 703 -2.21 -27.75 -14.19
N ALA A 704 -1.97 -27.55 -15.52
CA ALA A 704 -0.74 -27.02 -16.05
C ALA A 704 -0.62 -25.51 -15.93
N HIS A 705 0.61 -25.02 -15.86
CA HIS A 705 0.95 -23.62 -15.97
C HIS A 705 1.14 -23.20 -17.43
N TYR A 706 0.41 -22.19 -17.88
CA TYR A 706 0.44 -21.71 -19.26
C TYR A 706 1.26 -20.45 -19.41
N MET A 707 1.99 -20.34 -20.52
CA MET A 707 2.81 -19.17 -20.85
C MET A 707 2.58 -18.73 -22.31
N THR A 708 2.64 -17.44 -22.55
CA THR A 708 2.53 -16.85 -23.88
C THR A 708 3.76 -15.98 -24.18
N ARG A 709 4.14 -15.86 -25.44
CA ARG A 709 5.26 -15.02 -25.85
C ARG A 709 5.00 -13.52 -25.63
N TYR A 710 3.81 -13.07 -25.93
CA TYR A 710 3.39 -11.68 -25.79
C TYR A 710 2.35 -11.52 -24.68
N PRO A 711 2.35 -10.36 -23.97
CA PRO A 711 1.36 -10.02 -22.97
C PRO A 711 0.03 -9.59 -23.62
N LEU A 712 -0.70 -10.54 -24.18
CA LEU A 712 -1.95 -10.29 -24.90
C LEU A 712 -3.15 -10.18 -23.93
N LEU A 713 -4.33 -9.83 -24.48
CA LEU A 713 -5.57 -9.74 -23.69
C LEU A 713 -5.93 -11.09 -23.06
N GLU A 714 -5.72 -12.20 -23.76
CA GLU A 714 -5.91 -13.55 -23.26
C GLU A 714 -4.94 -13.89 -22.12
N THR A 715 -3.68 -13.50 -22.22
CA THR A 715 -2.69 -13.65 -21.14
C THR A 715 -3.18 -13.00 -19.86
N ALA A 716 -3.61 -11.74 -19.95
CA ALA A 716 -4.15 -11.00 -18.80
C ALA A 716 -5.47 -11.59 -18.28
N LYS A 717 -6.34 -12.07 -19.18
CA LYS A 717 -7.66 -12.60 -18.82
C LYS A 717 -7.59 -13.94 -18.10
N TYR A 718 -6.72 -14.83 -18.55
CA TYR A 718 -6.61 -16.19 -18.01
C TYR A 718 -5.53 -16.29 -16.92
N GLY A 719 -4.75 -15.21 -16.68
CA GLY A 719 -3.68 -15.20 -15.70
C GLY A 719 -2.48 -16.05 -16.09
N PHE A 720 -2.17 -16.11 -17.39
CA PHE A 720 -1.03 -16.85 -17.89
C PHE A 720 0.28 -16.17 -17.55
N GLY A 721 1.35 -16.96 -17.48
CA GLY A 721 2.72 -16.52 -17.49
C GLY A 721 3.18 -16.06 -18.86
N LEU A 722 4.46 -15.76 -18.95
CA LEU A 722 5.08 -15.25 -20.15
C LEU A 722 6.39 -16.00 -20.45
N TYR A 723 6.83 -16.02 -21.71
CA TYR A 723 8.18 -16.44 -22.02
C TYR A 723 8.89 -15.42 -22.94
N ASN A 724 10.20 -15.25 -22.73
CA ASN A 724 11.04 -14.29 -23.44
C ASN A 724 12.05 -15.04 -24.29
N ASP A 725 11.88 -15.06 -25.62
CA ASP A 725 12.82 -15.65 -26.58
C ASP A 725 14.11 -14.85 -26.76
N MET A 726 14.24 -13.72 -26.04
CA MET A 726 15.38 -12.80 -26.15
C MET A 726 16.06 -12.59 -24.78
N THR A 727 16.10 -13.61 -23.94
CA THR A 727 16.75 -13.58 -22.64
C THR A 727 18.23 -13.23 -22.77
N GLY A 728 18.69 -12.27 -21.96
CA GLY A 728 20.09 -11.81 -21.95
C GLY A 728 20.37 -10.64 -22.87
N ASP A 729 19.60 -10.44 -23.95
CA ASP A 729 19.68 -9.21 -24.74
C ASP A 729 18.99 -8.05 -24.03
N ALA A 730 19.77 -7.00 -23.70
CA ALA A 730 19.26 -5.91 -22.88
C ALA A 730 18.20 -5.07 -23.61
N SER A 731 18.35 -4.82 -24.89
CA SER A 731 17.41 -4.00 -25.67
C SER A 731 16.11 -4.72 -25.91
N GLU A 732 16.17 -5.98 -26.29
CA GLU A 732 14.99 -6.77 -26.62
C GLU A 732 14.23 -7.18 -25.36
N THR A 733 14.92 -7.57 -24.29
CA THR A 733 14.27 -7.86 -23.01
C THR A 733 13.59 -6.61 -22.41
N GLU A 734 14.23 -5.44 -22.47
CA GLU A 734 13.61 -4.18 -22.02
C GLU A 734 12.39 -3.80 -22.88
N TYR A 735 12.47 -4.01 -24.19
CA TYR A 735 11.34 -3.79 -25.08
C TYR A 735 10.18 -4.74 -24.73
N TRP A 736 10.45 -6.03 -24.56
CA TRP A 736 9.47 -7.03 -24.16
C TRP A 736 8.82 -6.69 -22.81
N LEU A 737 9.59 -6.29 -21.80
CA LEU A 737 9.06 -5.82 -20.51
C LEU A 737 8.16 -4.59 -20.66
N SER A 738 8.48 -3.68 -21.59
CA SER A 738 7.68 -2.47 -21.82
C SER A 738 6.27 -2.79 -22.35
N GLN A 739 6.12 -3.89 -23.08
CA GLN A 739 4.83 -4.33 -23.62
C GLN A 739 3.86 -4.81 -22.55
N MET A 740 4.33 -5.22 -21.37
CA MET A 740 3.51 -5.69 -20.27
C MET A 740 2.54 -4.64 -19.70
N THR A 741 2.73 -3.37 -20.03
CA THR A 741 1.82 -2.29 -19.62
C THR A 741 0.56 -2.17 -20.48
N GLY A 742 0.44 -3.05 -21.51
CA GLY A 742 -0.63 -3.01 -22.49
C GLY A 742 -0.32 -2.07 -23.66
N GLY A 743 -0.99 -2.23 -24.75
CA GLY A 743 -0.75 -1.41 -25.93
C GLY A 743 -1.31 -1.99 -27.22
N ILE A 744 -0.76 -1.51 -28.32
CA ILE A 744 -1.07 -2.00 -29.68
C ILE A 744 -0.14 -3.16 -30.00
N TRP A 745 -0.72 -4.30 -30.37
CA TRP A 745 0.06 -5.43 -30.85
C TRP A 745 0.38 -5.26 -32.35
N GLU A 746 1.64 -5.37 -32.71
CA GLU A 746 2.10 -5.07 -34.07
C GLU A 746 1.55 -6.03 -35.12
N GLN A 747 1.31 -7.29 -34.78
CA GLN A 747 0.79 -8.32 -35.70
C GLN A 747 -0.64 -8.02 -36.19
N THR A 748 -1.45 -7.32 -35.39
CA THR A 748 -2.82 -6.97 -35.79
C THR A 748 -3.02 -5.46 -35.95
N GLY A 749 -2.11 -4.64 -35.40
CA GLY A 749 -2.25 -3.18 -35.36
C GLY A 749 -3.39 -2.70 -34.42
N LEU A 750 -3.88 -3.57 -33.55
CA LEU A 750 -4.99 -3.31 -32.64
C LEU A 750 -4.54 -3.25 -31.18
N PRO A 751 -5.32 -2.63 -30.27
CA PRO A 751 -5.01 -2.58 -28.83
C PRO A 751 -5.30 -3.94 -28.16
N GLU A 752 -4.53 -4.94 -28.51
CA GLU A 752 -4.68 -6.32 -28.02
C GLU A 752 -3.63 -6.76 -27.01
N GLN A 753 -2.68 -5.89 -26.64
CA GLN A 753 -1.80 -6.16 -25.50
C GLN A 753 -2.55 -5.88 -24.20
N GLY A 754 -2.48 -6.84 -23.27
CA GLY A 754 -3.07 -6.78 -21.93
C GLY A 754 -2.10 -6.21 -20.90
N TYR A 755 -2.61 -5.88 -19.72
CA TYR A 755 -1.77 -5.48 -18.58
C TYR A 755 -1.30 -6.73 -17.81
N CYS A 756 -0.02 -7.05 -17.91
CA CYS A 756 0.59 -8.28 -17.39
C CYS A 756 1.82 -8.00 -16.49
N VAL A 757 2.00 -6.77 -15.99
CA VAL A 757 3.20 -6.38 -15.20
C VAL A 757 3.39 -7.27 -13.95
N ASP A 758 2.32 -7.73 -13.35
CA ASP A 758 2.33 -8.53 -12.13
C ASP A 758 2.05 -10.03 -12.40
N ALA A 759 2.05 -10.48 -13.68
CA ALA A 759 1.73 -11.87 -14.05
C ALA A 759 2.69 -12.87 -13.39
N TRP A 760 3.97 -12.51 -13.26
CA TRP A 760 5.01 -13.31 -12.61
C TRP A 760 4.72 -13.67 -11.14
N GLN A 761 3.80 -12.97 -10.46
CA GLN A 761 3.43 -13.28 -9.08
C GLN A 761 2.53 -14.53 -8.97
N THR A 762 1.87 -14.92 -10.05
CA THR A 762 0.88 -16.00 -10.05
C THR A 762 1.11 -17.07 -11.12
N ALA A 763 2.01 -16.82 -12.08
CA ALA A 763 2.34 -17.74 -13.16
C ALA A 763 3.82 -17.62 -13.58
N PRO A 764 4.46 -18.69 -14.06
CA PRO A 764 5.89 -18.72 -14.36
C PRO A 764 6.28 -17.79 -15.51
N VAL A 765 7.53 -17.31 -15.45
CA VAL A 765 8.20 -16.66 -16.57
C VAL A 765 9.30 -17.58 -17.05
N ALA A 766 9.19 -18.01 -18.32
CA ALA A 766 10.21 -18.78 -19.01
C ALA A 766 10.98 -17.89 -19.99
N GLY A 767 11.98 -18.44 -20.64
CA GLY A 767 12.66 -17.80 -21.76
C GLY A 767 13.85 -18.62 -22.26
N GLU A 768 14.37 -18.21 -23.40
CA GLU A 768 15.57 -18.77 -23.98
C GLU A 768 16.60 -17.69 -24.27
N TYR A 769 17.89 -18.05 -24.32
CA TYR A 769 18.94 -17.09 -24.68
C TYR A 769 18.77 -16.60 -26.11
N ALA A 770 18.88 -15.28 -26.26
CA ALA A 770 18.73 -14.64 -27.57
C ALA A 770 19.80 -15.12 -28.56
N SER A 771 19.40 -15.29 -29.83
CA SER A 771 20.31 -15.66 -30.91
C SER A 771 21.02 -14.44 -31.55
N THR A 772 20.89 -13.24 -30.97
CA THR A 772 21.47 -11.99 -31.47
C THR A 772 22.99 -11.99 -31.41
N PHE A 773 23.58 -12.63 -30.41
CA PHE A 773 25.01 -12.80 -30.21
C PHE A 773 25.34 -14.26 -29.95
N GLU A 774 26.64 -14.57 -29.99
CA GLU A 774 27.13 -15.88 -29.56
C GLU A 774 26.83 -16.06 -28.03
N ASP A 775 26.62 -17.26 -27.61
CA ASP A 775 26.24 -17.62 -26.25
C ASP A 775 27.26 -17.15 -25.20
N SER A 776 28.56 -17.15 -25.57
CA SER A 776 29.63 -16.60 -24.76
C SER A 776 29.43 -15.15 -24.34
N PHE A 777 28.72 -14.36 -25.15
CA PHE A 777 28.44 -12.97 -24.82
C PHE A 777 27.57 -12.86 -23.57
N TYR A 778 26.53 -13.68 -23.41
CA TYR A 778 25.57 -13.59 -22.29
C TYR A 778 26.14 -14.13 -20.98
N LEU A 779 26.95 -15.17 -21.03
CA LEU A 779 27.48 -15.86 -19.87
C LEU A 779 28.94 -15.51 -19.50
N HIS A 780 29.66 -14.83 -20.35
CA HIS A 780 31.01 -14.37 -20.07
C HIS A 780 31.11 -12.83 -20.10
N ASP A 781 30.94 -12.22 -21.26
CA ASP A 781 31.22 -10.79 -21.46
C ASP A 781 30.17 -9.92 -20.76
N ASN A 782 28.92 -10.36 -20.72
CA ASN A 782 27.77 -9.59 -20.25
C ASN A 782 26.99 -10.24 -19.08
N LEU A 783 27.59 -11.20 -18.39
CA LEU A 783 26.95 -11.98 -17.31
C LEU A 783 26.21 -11.12 -16.28
N SER A 784 26.84 -10.00 -15.85
CA SER A 784 26.23 -9.12 -14.86
C SER A 784 24.91 -8.49 -15.33
N VAL A 785 24.81 -8.15 -16.62
CA VAL A 785 23.59 -7.61 -17.24
C VAL A 785 22.57 -8.72 -17.39
N THR A 786 22.99 -9.90 -17.84
CA THR A 786 22.12 -11.08 -17.94
C THR A 786 21.47 -11.40 -16.59
N LEU A 787 22.23 -11.45 -15.51
CA LEU A 787 21.70 -11.69 -14.15
C LEU A 787 20.74 -10.58 -13.67
N GLU A 788 21.00 -9.33 -14.04
CA GLU A 788 20.09 -8.21 -13.73
C GLU A 788 18.76 -8.35 -14.48
N LEU A 789 18.81 -8.68 -15.77
CA LEU A 789 17.63 -8.91 -16.61
C LEU A 789 16.80 -10.07 -16.11
N LEU A 790 17.42 -11.19 -15.73
CA LEU A 790 16.75 -12.35 -15.13
C LEU A 790 15.99 -12.00 -13.86
N ARG A 791 16.59 -11.19 -12.98
CA ARG A 791 15.91 -10.70 -11.78
C ARG A 791 14.75 -9.76 -12.10
N LYS A 792 14.94 -8.88 -13.09
CA LYS A 792 13.96 -7.89 -13.50
C LYS A 792 12.74 -8.51 -14.19
N SER A 793 12.96 -9.58 -14.97
CA SER A 793 11.90 -10.34 -15.61
C SER A 793 11.27 -11.39 -14.71
N HIS A 794 11.78 -11.59 -13.49
CA HIS A 794 11.32 -12.63 -12.56
C HIS A 794 11.35 -14.05 -13.17
N GLN A 795 12.42 -14.37 -13.91
CA GLN A 795 12.51 -15.58 -14.67
C GLN A 795 12.66 -16.82 -13.78
N SER A 796 11.92 -17.87 -14.10
CA SER A 796 11.91 -19.16 -13.38
C SER A 796 12.55 -20.26 -14.19
N ILE A 797 12.37 -20.27 -15.51
CA ILE A 797 12.75 -21.33 -16.42
C ILE A 797 13.59 -20.72 -17.55
N ILE A 798 14.68 -21.38 -17.92
CA ILE A 798 15.47 -21.07 -19.12
C ILE A 798 15.59 -22.32 -19.97
N GLY A 799 15.13 -22.26 -21.20
CA GLY A 799 15.22 -23.30 -22.19
C GLY A 799 14.45 -22.94 -23.46
N PRO A 800 14.63 -23.72 -24.55
CA PRO A 800 15.45 -24.94 -24.60
C PRO A 800 16.94 -24.71 -24.83
N LYS A 801 17.34 -23.52 -25.35
CA LYS A 801 18.75 -23.20 -25.53
C LYS A 801 19.39 -22.94 -24.17
N ILE A 802 20.25 -23.85 -23.78
CA ILE A 802 21.07 -23.73 -22.58
C ILE A 802 22.54 -23.87 -22.96
N ILE A 803 23.39 -23.18 -22.21
CA ILE A 803 24.84 -23.21 -22.49
C ILE A 803 25.47 -24.00 -21.35
N VAL A 804 25.93 -25.19 -21.68
CA VAL A 804 26.70 -26.04 -20.74
C VAL A 804 27.97 -26.50 -21.48
N ASP A 805 29.07 -25.79 -21.26
CA ASP A 805 30.38 -26.30 -21.64
C ASP A 805 31.12 -26.74 -20.37
N GLU A 806 31.03 -28.04 -20.08
CA GLU A 806 31.68 -28.63 -18.91
C GLU A 806 33.21 -28.51 -18.95
N THR A 807 33.78 -28.22 -20.11
CA THR A 807 35.21 -28.05 -20.30
C THR A 807 35.72 -26.64 -20.01
N ASP A 808 34.80 -25.65 -19.96
CA ASP A 808 35.10 -24.26 -19.63
C ASP A 808 34.62 -23.91 -18.22
N VAL A 809 35.58 -23.70 -17.31
CA VAL A 809 35.31 -23.38 -15.90
C VAL A 809 34.53 -22.07 -15.74
N ASP A 810 34.76 -21.09 -16.63
CA ASP A 810 34.09 -19.78 -16.55
C ASP A 810 32.60 -19.92 -16.93
N PHE A 811 32.25 -20.71 -17.94
CA PHE A 811 30.85 -21.01 -18.30
C PHE A 811 30.14 -21.80 -17.24
N THR A 812 30.77 -22.82 -16.67
CA THR A 812 30.18 -23.58 -15.54
C THR A 812 29.85 -22.67 -14.37
N ALA A 813 30.80 -21.83 -13.98
CA ALA A 813 30.59 -20.86 -12.89
C ALA A 813 29.52 -19.81 -13.21
N ALA A 814 29.38 -19.38 -14.45
CA ALA A 814 28.35 -18.47 -14.90
C ALA A 814 26.95 -19.12 -14.89
N SER A 815 26.84 -20.35 -15.42
CA SER A 815 25.61 -21.15 -15.37
C SER A 815 25.13 -21.41 -13.96
N GLU A 816 26.04 -21.69 -13.01
CA GLU A 816 25.71 -21.78 -11.60
C GLU A 816 25.14 -20.48 -11.04
N GLN A 817 25.69 -19.31 -11.42
CA GLN A 817 25.16 -18.01 -10.97
C GLN A 817 23.76 -17.74 -11.55
N VAL A 818 23.51 -18.16 -12.78
CA VAL A 818 22.17 -18.10 -13.36
C VAL A 818 21.21 -18.97 -12.58
N LEU A 819 21.54 -20.25 -12.32
CA LEU A 819 20.70 -21.19 -11.58
C LEU A 819 20.46 -20.76 -10.12
N LYS A 820 21.40 -20.04 -9.51
CA LYS A 820 21.23 -19.43 -8.18
C LYS A 820 20.37 -18.18 -8.19
N THR A 821 20.09 -17.61 -9.36
CA THR A 821 19.34 -16.36 -9.55
C THR A 821 17.89 -16.63 -9.92
N ILE A 822 17.64 -17.51 -10.90
CA ILE A 822 16.28 -17.78 -11.42
C ILE A 822 15.44 -18.61 -10.45
N GLY A 823 14.13 -18.54 -10.63
CA GLY A 823 13.17 -19.28 -9.82
C GLY A 823 13.10 -18.80 -8.38
N TYR A 824 12.63 -19.66 -7.50
CA TYR A 824 12.57 -19.41 -6.06
C TYR A 824 13.81 -19.98 -5.36
N ARG A 825 14.23 -19.32 -4.26
CA ARG A 825 15.36 -19.76 -3.44
C ARG A 825 15.02 -19.55 -1.97
N PHE A 826 14.33 -20.51 -1.40
CA PHE A 826 13.91 -20.44 0.00
C PHE A 826 15.08 -20.71 0.95
N THR A 827 15.12 -19.93 2.02
CA THR A 827 16.09 -20.09 3.11
C THR A 827 15.48 -19.64 4.43
N ALA A 828 15.95 -20.17 5.54
CA ALA A 828 15.62 -19.65 6.87
C ALA A 828 16.67 -18.63 7.32
N THR A 829 16.24 -17.39 7.56
CA THR A 829 17.14 -16.29 7.96
C THR A 829 17.31 -16.16 9.46
N GLY A 830 16.41 -16.74 10.24
CA GLY A 830 16.46 -16.71 11.70
C GLY A 830 15.46 -17.65 12.34
N VAL A 831 15.81 -18.12 13.53
CA VAL A 831 14.94 -18.95 14.37
C VAL A 831 14.94 -18.39 15.79
N GLN A 832 13.77 -18.29 16.39
CA GLN A 832 13.61 -17.93 17.78
C GLN A 832 12.94 -19.08 18.53
N ILE A 833 13.58 -19.58 19.58
CA ILE A 833 13.03 -20.60 20.46
C ILE A 833 12.72 -19.94 21.80
N SER A 834 11.50 -20.02 22.26
CA SER A 834 11.07 -19.51 23.56
C SER A 834 10.68 -20.65 24.48
N LEU A 835 11.37 -20.73 25.63
CA LEU A 835 11.13 -21.67 26.70
C LEU A 835 10.29 -21.07 27.85
N ALA A 836 9.61 -19.92 27.58
CA ALA A 836 8.93 -19.16 28.63
C ALA A 836 7.61 -19.80 29.12
N GLU A 837 7.05 -20.75 28.39
CA GLU A 837 5.85 -21.48 28.75
C GLU A 837 6.16 -22.84 29.37
N GLU A 838 5.38 -23.23 30.37
CA GLU A 838 5.64 -24.50 31.11
C GLU A 838 5.20 -25.75 30.32
N GLU A 839 4.16 -25.59 29.46
CA GLU A 839 3.54 -26.71 28.73
C GLU A 839 4.03 -26.83 27.28
N THR A 840 4.62 -25.76 26.71
CA THR A 840 5.03 -25.71 25.31
C THR A 840 6.38 -25.01 25.10
N VAL A 841 7.08 -25.42 24.04
CA VAL A 841 8.19 -24.67 23.44
C VAL A 841 7.64 -23.91 22.24
N GLN A 842 7.78 -22.59 22.23
CA GLN A 842 7.39 -21.78 21.09
C GLN A 842 8.57 -21.63 20.14
N ALA A 843 8.37 -21.95 18.87
CA ALA A 843 9.37 -21.71 17.84
C ALA A 843 8.81 -20.77 16.76
N ALA A 844 9.62 -19.79 16.35
CA ALA A 844 9.32 -18.89 15.25
C ALA A 844 10.47 -18.96 14.24
N VAL A 845 10.19 -19.44 13.04
CA VAL A 845 11.14 -19.60 11.94
C VAL A 845 10.86 -18.53 10.89
N THR A 846 11.84 -17.71 10.56
CA THR A 846 11.74 -16.71 9.50
C THR A 846 12.26 -17.29 8.19
N LEU A 847 11.37 -17.57 7.26
CA LEU A 847 11.70 -17.96 5.89
C LEU A 847 11.82 -16.71 5.00
N ALA A 848 12.74 -16.77 4.04
CA ALA A 848 12.91 -15.74 3.01
C ALA A 848 13.05 -16.40 1.63
N ASN A 849 12.59 -15.71 0.59
CA ASN A 849 12.85 -16.07 -0.80
C ASN A 849 13.95 -15.14 -1.37
N LYS A 850 15.10 -15.72 -1.69
CA LYS A 850 16.27 -15.01 -2.27
C LYS A 850 16.36 -15.17 -3.80
N GLY A 851 15.45 -15.90 -4.42
CA GLY A 851 15.37 -16.06 -5.87
C GLY A 851 14.74 -14.88 -6.59
N SER A 852 14.50 -15.02 -7.89
CA SER A 852 13.87 -14.01 -8.73
C SER A 852 12.36 -14.17 -8.88
N ALA A 853 11.81 -15.34 -8.55
CA ALA A 853 10.39 -15.67 -8.71
C ALA A 853 9.81 -16.35 -7.45
N PRO A 854 8.49 -16.40 -7.27
CA PRO A 854 7.85 -17.26 -6.26
C PRO A 854 7.80 -18.72 -6.73
N VAL A 855 7.41 -19.62 -5.83
CA VAL A 855 6.88 -20.94 -6.23
C VAL A 855 5.44 -20.76 -6.71
N TYR A 856 5.03 -21.53 -7.71
CA TYR A 856 3.69 -21.38 -8.31
C TYR A 856 2.72 -22.49 -7.86
N ASP A 857 3.25 -23.62 -7.52
CA ASP A 857 2.48 -24.76 -7.06
C ASP A 857 2.22 -24.74 -5.55
N PRO A 858 1.11 -25.29 -5.07
CA PRO A 858 0.83 -25.41 -3.65
C PRO A 858 1.91 -26.26 -2.95
N CYS A 859 2.53 -25.72 -1.92
CA CYS A 859 3.48 -26.45 -1.10
C CYS A 859 3.33 -26.06 0.37
N ALA A 860 3.70 -26.93 1.27
CA ALA A 860 3.60 -26.75 2.73
C ALA A 860 4.94 -26.92 3.41
N ALA A 861 5.20 -26.08 4.42
CA ALA A 861 6.35 -26.23 5.29
C ALA A 861 6.01 -27.19 6.42
N THR A 862 6.85 -28.18 6.65
CA THR A 862 6.79 -29.12 7.76
C THR A 862 7.97 -28.86 8.71
N LEU A 863 7.69 -28.64 9.97
CA LEU A 863 8.71 -28.52 11.02
C LEU A 863 8.80 -29.84 11.77
N LEU A 864 10.03 -30.29 12.01
CA LEU A 864 10.34 -31.55 12.64
C LEU A 864 11.31 -31.32 13.82
N LEU A 865 11.12 -32.07 14.89
CA LEU A 865 12.00 -32.02 16.07
C LEU A 865 12.60 -33.37 16.30
N TYR A 866 13.91 -33.43 16.21
CA TYR A 866 14.71 -34.67 16.46
C TYR A 866 15.43 -34.60 17.79
N ASP A 867 15.58 -35.75 18.43
CA ASP A 867 16.44 -35.94 19.58
C ASP A 867 17.90 -36.25 19.18
N GLN A 868 18.77 -36.55 20.18
CA GLN A 868 20.19 -36.89 19.95
C GLN A 868 20.39 -38.26 19.29
N GLU A 869 19.37 -39.11 19.29
CA GLU A 869 19.39 -40.44 18.65
C GLU A 869 18.81 -40.38 17.21
N GLU A 870 18.56 -39.16 16.70
CA GLU A 870 17.96 -38.89 15.39
C GLU A 870 16.53 -39.44 15.27
N GLU A 871 15.81 -39.65 16.36
CA GLU A 871 14.41 -40.02 16.36
C GLU A 871 13.53 -38.75 16.33
N CYS A 872 12.55 -38.73 15.38
CA CYS A 872 11.59 -37.66 15.29
C CYS A 872 10.60 -37.70 16.47
N ARG A 873 10.68 -36.71 17.36
CA ARG A 873 9.85 -36.59 18.57
C ARG A 873 8.58 -35.79 18.32
N TRP A 874 8.58 -34.90 17.31
CA TRP A 874 7.44 -34.08 16.95
C TRP A 874 7.54 -33.61 15.51
N THR A 875 6.39 -33.50 14.85
CA THR A 875 6.26 -32.96 13.51
C THR A 875 4.96 -32.18 13.38
N GLN A 876 4.99 -31.09 12.60
CA GLN A 876 3.80 -30.31 12.25
C GLN A 876 3.92 -29.74 10.86
N THR A 877 2.99 -30.10 9.98
CA THR A 877 2.81 -29.47 8.67
C THR A 877 1.91 -28.24 8.80
N LEU A 878 2.32 -27.14 8.19
CA LEU A 878 1.64 -25.84 8.23
C LEU A 878 0.82 -25.62 6.95
N SER A 879 -0.25 -26.37 6.81
CA SER A 879 -1.15 -26.34 5.62
C SER A 879 -1.93 -25.04 5.45
N ASP A 880 -2.01 -24.20 6.49
CA ASP A 880 -2.68 -22.87 6.43
C ASP A 880 -1.73 -21.77 5.92
N VAL A 881 -0.45 -22.10 5.67
CA VAL A 881 0.56 -21.16 5.19
C VAL A 881 0.78 -21.39 3.69
N ASP A 882 0.38 -20.43 2.88
CA ASP A 882 0.59 -20.47 1.43
C ASP A 882 1.96 -19.87 1.07
N LEU A 883 2.94 -20.75 0.76
CA LEU A 883 4.29 -20.32 0.41
C LEU A 883 4.40 -19.63 -0.96
N ARG A 884 3.38 -19.71 -1.82
CA ARG A 884 3.30 -18.95 -3.08
C ARG A 884 3.27 -17.44 -2.84
N GLN A 885 2.85 -17.02 -1.64
CA GLN A 885 2.84 -15.61 -1.24
C GLN A 885 4.22 -15.09 -0.79
N LEU A 886 5.22 -15.97 -0.65
CA LEU A 886 6.58 -15.59 -0.32
C LEU A 886 7.33 -15.14 -1.58
N LEU A 887 7.03 -13.89 -1.98
CA LEU A 887 7.61 -13.26 -3.16
C LEU A 887 9.12 -12.99 -2.99
N PRO A 888 9.88 -12.78 -4.09
CA PRO A 888 11.28 -12.43 -4.05
C PRO A 888 11.60 -11.26 -3.11
N GLY A 889 12.59 -11.46 -2.24
CA GLY A 889 12.97 -10.50 -1.20
C GLY A 889 11.98 -10.39 -0.03
N GLY A 890 10.88 -11.16 -0.02
CA GLY A 890 9.92 -11.25 1.07
C GLY A 890 10.41 -12.14 2.22
N GLU A 891 9.81 -11.95 3.39
CA GLU A 891 10.02 -12.80 4.57
C GLU A 891 8.65 -13.25 5.13
N LEU A 892 8.59 -14.48 5.61
CA LEU A 892 7.43 -15.10 6.22
C LEU A 892 7.83 -15.73 7.55
N VAL A 893 7.07 -15.51 8.61
CA VAL A 893 7.36 -16.10 9.93
C VAL A 893 6.41 -17.25 10.19
N LEU A 894 6.98 -18.44 10.31
CA LEU A 894 6.29 -19.67 10.69
C LEU A 894 6.32 -19.80 12.22
N ASN A 895 5.15 -19.81 12.85
CA ASN A 895 5.03 -19.93 14.30
C ASN A 895 4.44 -21.28 14.66
N VAL A 896 5.11 -22.00 15.53
CA VAL A 896 4.64 -23.30 16.03
C VAL A 896 4.75 -23.40 17.55
N SER A 897 3.88 -24.23 18.14
CA SER A 897 3.86 -24.55 19.54
C SER A 897 4.13 -26.05 19.70
N ILE A 898 5.30 -26.38 20.17
CA ILE A 898 5.76 -27.78 20.38
C ILE A 898 5.36 -28.21 21.80
N PRO A 899 4.52 -29.22 22.01
CA PRO A 899 4.19 -29.71 23.34
C PRO A 899 5.43 -30.24 24.06
N ARG A 900 5.60 -29.92 25.34
CA ARG A 900 6.67 -30.49 26.16
C ARG A 900 6.37 -31.91 26.62
N GLU A 901 5.15 -32.37 26.46
CA GLU A 901 4.78 -33.75 26.77
C GLU A 901 5.56 -34.73 25.86
N GLY A 902 6.41 -35.54 26.44
CA GLY A 902 7.29 -36.50 25.72
C GLY A 902 8.68 -35.97 25.38
N LEU A 903 9.00 -34.71 25.79
CA LEU A 903 10.37 -34.19 25.73
C LEU A 903 11.01 -34.23 27.11
N ASP A 904 12.27 -34.68 27.16
CA ASP A 904 13.02 -34.80 28.41
C ASP A 904 13.75 -33.49 28.75
N ASP A 905 13.73 -33.11 30.02
CA ASP A 905 14.53 -32.00 30.53
C ASP A 905 16.03 -32.39 30.45
N ASP A 906 16.89 -31.44 30.14
CA ASP A 906 18.35 -31.58 29.96
C ASP A 906 18.77 -32.32 28.68
N GLU A 907 17.85 -32.69 27.80
CA GLU A 907 18.18 -33.25 26.50
C GLU A 907 18.30 -32.14 25.43
N THR A 908 19.12 -32.40 24.40
CA THR A 908 19.30 -31.48 23.26
C THR A 908 18.47 -31.95 22.09
N TYR A 909 17.73 -31.03 21.50
CA TYR A 909 16.85 -31.25 20.36
C TYR A 909 17.28 -30.43 19.15
N THR A 910 17.11 -31.01 17.96
CA THR A 910 17.38 -30.34 16.69
C THR A 910 16.05 -30.05 15.97
N LEU A 911 15.77 -28.77 15.76
CA LEU A 911 14.63 -28.33 14.94
C LEU A 911 15.06 -28.30 13.48
N CYS A 912 14.31 -28.98 12.64
CA CYS A 912 14.51 -29.06 11.19
C CYS A 912 13.29 -28.57 10.43
N ILE A 913 13.45 -28.33 9.12
CA ILE A 913 12.37 -27.94 8.20
C ILE A 913 12.46 -28.76 6.91
N ALA A 914 11.33 -29.19 6.40
CA ALA A 914 11.14 -29.68 5.05
C ALA A 914 10.02 -28.87 4.37
N ILE A 915 10.08 -28.77 3.05
CA ILE A 915 9.00 -28.19 2.24
C ILE A 915 8.63 -29.24 1.21
N ASP A 916 7.40 -29.68 1.29
CA ASP A 916 6.86 -30.73 0.43
C ASP A 916 5.58 -30.24 -0.24
N ASP A 917 5.17 -30.95 -1.27
CA ASP A 917 3.87 -30.85 -1.89
C ASP A 917 2.76 -31.08 -0.85
N GLN A 918 1.66 -30.36 -0.95
CA GLN A 918 0.53 -30.55 -0.05
C GLN A 918 -0.12 -31.93 -0.18
N ASP A 919 -0.04 -32.56 -1.36
CA ASP A 919 -0.65 -33.83 -1.66
C ASP A 919 0.33 -35.02 -1.60
N GLY A 920 1.64 -34.76 -1.49
CA GLY A 920 2.69 -35.78 -1.32
C GLY A 920 2.96 -36.63 -2.57
N GLU A 921 2.57 -36.14 -3.76
CA GLU A 921 2.65 -36.88 -5.02
C GLU A 921 3.67 -36.31 -6.03
N ARG A 922 4.49 -35.30 -5.65
CA ARG A 922 5.40 -34.62 -6.59
C ARG A 922 6.72 -35.38 -6.83
N PHE A 923 7.25 -35.08 -8.04
CA PHE A 923 8.44 -35.72 -8.58
C PHE A 923 9.74 -35.43 -7.80
N LEU A 924 9.94 -34.22 -7.27
CA LEU A 924 11.17 -33.86 -6.56
C LEU A 924 10.85 -33.12 -5.25
N PRO A 925 11.57 -33.43 -4.14
CA PRO A 925 11.49 -32.64 -2.92
C PRO A 925 12.06 -31.23 -3.16
N MET A 926 11.52 -30.24 -2.46
CA MET A 926 12.00 -28.86 -2.59
C MET A 926 13.29 -28.64 -1.83
N ALA A 927 14.34 -28.24 -2.54
CA ALA A 927 15.61 -27.91 -1.95
C ALA A 927 15.61 -26.51 -1.31
N LEU A 928 16.25 -26.38 -0.15
CA LEU A 928 16.43 -25.13 0.57
C LEU A 928 17.89 -24.66 0.51
N ALA A 929 18.10 -23.34 0.47
CA ALA A 929 19.42 -22.73 0.54
C ALA A 929 19.98 -22.75 1.98
N LEU A 930 20.01 -23.92 2.60
CA LEU A 930 20.53 -24.22 3.91
C LEU A 930 21.51 -25.40 3.85
N GLU A 931 22.40 -25.51 4.81
CA GLU A 931 23.18 -26.74 4.93
C GLU A 931 22.23 -27.89 5.26
N ASN A 932 22.37 -28.97 4.48
CA ASN A 932 21.60 -30.18 4.68
C ASN A 932 22.40 -31.10 5.63
N ALA A 933 21.94 -31.25 6.85
CA ALA A 933 22.44 -32.21 7.78
C ALA A 933 21.94 -33.63 7.41
N PRO A 934 22.38 -34.72 8.04
CA PRO A 934 22.00 -36.05 7.62
C PRO A 934 20.50 -36.35 7.61
N LEU A 935 19.66 -35.50 8.23
CA LEU A 935 18.23 -35.72 8.32
C LEU A 935 17.47 -34.81 7.37
N GLU A 936 17.29 -33.55 7.68
CA GLU A 936 16.68 -32.51 6.89
C GLU A 936 17.40 -31.18 7.15
N TYR A 937 16.90 -30.09 6.60
CA TYR A 937 17.52 -28.78 6.76
C TYR A 937 17.46 -28.31 8.21
N GLN A 938 18.60 -28.31 8.88
CA GLN A 938 18.73 -27.96 10.29
C GLN A 938 18.56 -26.46 10.52
N LEU A 939 17.67 -26.11 11.43
CA LEU A 939 17.36 -24.74 11.80
C LEU A 939 18.01 -24.28 13.11
N ALA A 940 17.91 -25.10 14.14
CA ALA A 940 18.43 -24.76 15.47
C ALA A 940 18.63 -26.01 16.30
N GLU A 941 19.71 -26.03 17.10
CA GLU A 941 19.95 -27.00 18.15
C GLU A 941 19.79 -26.32 19.51
N PHE A 942 18.93 -26.86 20.37
CA PHE A 942 18.64 -26.26 21.68
C PHE A 942 18.36 -27.33 22.75
N SER A 943 18.67 -27.01 23.99
CA SER A 943 18.35 -27.84 25.14
C SER A 943 17.20 -27.23 25.94
N ILE A 944 16.36 -28.10 26.51
CA ILE A 944 15.29 -27.76 27.43
C ILE A 944 15.88 -27.81 28.83
N GLU A 945 16.27 -26.62 29.37
CA GLU A 945 16.74 -26.48 30.76
C GLU A 945 15.55 -26.17 31.69
N ARG A 946 15.57 -26.71 32.91
CA ARG A 946 14.55 -26.39 33.93
C ARG A 946 14.56 -24.94 34.39
#